data_928cbae68712ebe713c00609c9874005
#
_entry.id   928cbae68712ebe713c00609c9874005
#
_cell.length_a   1.000
_cell.length_b   1.000
_cell.length_c   1.000
_cell.angle_alpha   90.00
_cell.angle_beta   90.00
_cell.angle_gamma   90.00
#
_symmetry.space_group_name_H-M   'P 1'
#
loop_
_entity.id
_entity.type
_entity.pdbx_description
1 polymer ?
#
loop_
_entity_poly.entity_id
_entity_poly.type
_entity_poly.pdbx_seq_one_letter_code
_entity_poly.pdbx_strand_id
1 'polypeptide(L)'
;MNARARRFIAVFFSISVTLGLGVAVSSRNAPGPTASAVQQTDQAAVALHEGRRLLKRGKADQALPQLQTALNLYTAAKNRKGIAAAHNELGDLYLRQGQPKTALEHYQHAYDALTGALGQEQKNAAAAGTAARMVPSAKAGEAVDTAASASDTGFNAKLMLAKIGDTNYELGQLRTAASSYALMDPKKPESAAKKAGGMFAKLAPSIVLGNATDSAAIGSAAGAVGGALVAKNELDQYRVSIVYMTYELGMGRIAFAENDLETARTHFQNAADAGKGALPMIANLGQTRRFRTAARTSLADVALRQLDFKNAGKLYEQAAKGAKDDKRLDLMWPAQRGMGRSQWALAAQEKDAKKAGKLRESALVNYQDSISTVETMRAGSLRADESRTIFLSTTKDVFDEAASAFAEMALLSMPAPAGNTAEALSGKALEYAAEAFKVTEQSRARSLLDLLSETNASVTEGIPADLLKRKQDNLERQQELAEQLTGISLSADSDKKKPSDLESELDKLQTEFDDIENQIRTASPRYASLTAGKPLSLADVQGNVLDDQTVLLEYSLGNEASYLWAVTKSGISLYKLAARPALDKLAMDMRAQLIPSKLQRRIVGIDVAADSQRGLGISTTPFAEDAAAFVSASNALYKAVIEPAGSALGEKRLLVVADGALNYVPFEALVKSPASADYSSLAYLIKSNEIIYAP
;
A
#
# COMPACT_ATOMS: atom_id res chain seq x y z
N MET A 1 18.70 7.80 8.80
CA MET A 1 17.62 7.52 7.81
C MET A 1 16.59 6.67 8.50
N ASN A 2 15.45 7.27 8.85
CA ASN A 2 14.43 6.64 9.69
C ASN A 2 13.69 5.50 8.97
N ALA A 3 13.29 4.47 9.73
CA ALA A 3 12.50 3.32 9.26
C ALA A 3 11.22 3.71 8.48
N ARG A 4 10.72 4.94 8.64
CA ARG A 4 9.57 5.50 7.91
C ARG A 4 9.86 5.82 6.44
N ALA A 5 11.08 6.23 6.08
CA ALA A 5 11.44 6.48 4.68
C ALA A 5 11.49 5.19 3.85
N ARG A 6 11.70 4.04 4.51
CA ARG A 6 11.69 2.73 3.85
C ARG A 6 10.29 2.24 3.48
N ARG A 7 9.23 2.71 4.18
CA ARG A 7 7.83 2.30 3.92
C ARG A 7 7.21 2.93 2.67
N PHE A 8 7.82 3.96 2.11
CA PHE A 8 7.24 4.78 1.05
C PHE A 8 7.15 4.11 -0.34
N ILE A 9 7.88 3.04 -0.58
CA ILE A 9 7.96 2.39 -1.91
C ILE A 9 7.39 0.97 -1.90
N ALA A 10 7.11 0.40 -0.72
CA ALA A 10 6.66 -0.99 -0.58
C ALA A 10 5.21 -1.27 -1.01
N VAL A 11 4.46 -0.24 -1.42
CA VAL A 11 2.99 -0.27 -1.47
C VAL A 11 2.38 -1.14 -2.58
N PHE A 12 3.13 -1.63 -3.57
CA PHE A 12 2.46 -2.17 -4.77
C PHE A 12 3.01 -3.46 -5.38
N PHE A 13 3.52 -4.39 -4.60
CA PHE A 13 3.87 -5.71 -5.16
C PHE A 13 3.37 -6.91 -4.36
N SER A 14 2.11 -6.86 -3.92
CA SER A 14 1.38 -8.12 -3.75
C SER A 14 1.02 -8.63 -5.13
N ILE A 15 1.88 -9.49 -5.68
CA ILE A 15 1.53 -10.27 -6.85
C ILE A 15 0.46 -11.26 -6.38
N SER A 16 -0.82 -10.92 -6.59
CA SER A 16 -1.89 -11.92 -6.52
C SER A 16 -1.70 -12.87 -7.69
N VAL A 17 -0.78 -13.81 -7.52
CA VAL A 17 -0.66 -14.95 -8.40
C VAL A 17 -1.69 -15.95 -7.93
N THR A 18 -2.88 -15.88 -8.51
CA THR A 18 -3.79 -17.02 -8.50
C THR A 18 -3.05 -18.15 -9.23
N LEU A 19 -2.50 -19.09 -8.46
CA LEU A 19 -2.04 -20.36 -8.98
C LEU A 19 -3.26 -21.06 -9.59
N GLY A 20 -3.47 -20.84 -10.89
CA GLY A 20 -4.43 -21.59 -11.68
C GLY A 20 -3.91 -23.01 -11.82
N LEU A 21 -4.16 -23.83 -10.80
CA LEU A 21 -3.97 -25.27 -10.88
C LEU A 21 -5.16 -25.86 -11.67
N GLY A 22 -5.02 -25.86 -13.00
CA GLY A 22 -5.77 -26.79 -13.84
C GLY A 22 -5.36 -28.20 -13.45
N VAL A 23 -6.27 -28.95 -12.83
CA VAL A 23 -6.09 -30.38 -12.60
C VAL A 23 -6.24 -31.06 -13.97
N ALA A 24 -5.15 -31.28 -14.69
CA ALA A 24 -5.12 -32.21 -15.83
C ALA A 24 -5.09 -33.62 -15.26
N VAL A 25 -6.19 -34.32 -15.42
CA VAL A 25 -6.25 -35.77 -15.25
C VAL A 25 -5.62 -36.41 -16.49
N SER A 26 -4.45 -36.99 -16.37
CA SER A 26 -4.10 -38.35 -16.83
C SER A 26 -2.61 -38.55 -16.96
N SER A 27 -2.12 -39.62 -16.39
CA SER A 27 -1.23 -40.61 -17.10
C SER A 27 -1.17 -41.88 -16.26
N ARG A 28 -1.64 -42.98 -16.85
CA ARG A 28 -1.49 -44.33 -16.34
C ARG A 28 -0.09 -44.82 -16.67
N ASN A 29 0.76 -45.06 -15.64
CA ASN A 29 1.82 -46.04 -15.52
C ASN A 29 2.92 -45.70 -14.50
N ALA A 30 2.58 -44.95 -13.45
CA ALA A 30 3.17 -45.10 -12.12
C ALA A 30 2.09 -45.73 -11.25
N PRO A 31 2.37 -46.38 -10.11
CA PRO A 31 1.28 -46.75 -9.21
C PRO A 31 0.47 -45.49 -8.94
N GLY A 32 -0.72 -45.42 -9.51
CA GLY A 32 -1.57 -44.24 -9.48
C GLY A 32 -1.90 -43.92 -8.02
N PRO A 33 -2.16 -42.63 -7.68
CA PRO A 33 -2.59 -42.29 -6.36
C PRO A 33 -3.76 -43.18 -5.97
N THR A 34 -3.75 -43.74 -4.76
CA THR A 34 -4.83 -44.57 -4.26
C THR A 34 -6.13 -43.72 -4.32
N ALA A 35 -7.29 -44.34 -4.51
CA ALA A 35 -8.58 -43.65 -4.56
C ALA A 35 -8.74 -42.71 -3.35
N SER A 36 -8.20 -43.07 -2.20
CA SER A 36 -8.11 -42.23 -0.99
C SER A 36 -7.28 -40.96 -1.18
N ALA A 37 -6.15 -41.02 -1.90
CA ALA A 37 -5.30 -39.85 -2.12
C ALA A 37 -5.94 -38.86 -3.12
N VAL A 38 -6.68 -39.34 -4.12
CA VAL A 38 -7.45 -38.51 -5.05
C VAL A 38 -8.56 -37.77 -4.28
N GLN A 39 -9.33 -38.49 -3.47
CA GLN A 39 -10.39 -37.90 -2.66
C GLN A 39 -9.86 -36.87 -1.64
N GLN A 40 -8.69 -37.11 -1.03
CA GLN A 40 -8.04 -36.16 -0.13
C GLN A 40 -7.58 -34.91 -0.88
N THR A 41 -7.09 -35.04 -2.11
CA THR A 41 -6.69 -33.91 -2.93
C THR A 41 -7.87 -33.04 -3.33
N ASP A 42 -9.03 -33.64 -3.65
CA ASP A 42 -10.25 -32.90 -3.98
C ASP A 42 -10.78 -32.15 -2.74
N GLN A 43 -10.80 -32.79 -1.58
CA GLN A 43 -11.18 -32.14 -0.32
C GLN A 43 -10.21 -31.00 0.05
N ALA A 44 -8.94 -31.19 -0.16
CA ALA A 44 -7.92 -30.16 0.05
C ALA A 44 -8.14 -28.96 -0.87
N ALA A 45 -8.49 -29.20 -2.15
CA ALA A 45 -8.79 -28.14 -3.10
C ALA A 45 -10.00 -27.31 -2.69
N VAL A 46 -11.07 -27.97 -2.19
CA VAL A 46 -12.25 -27.27 -1.64
C VAL A 46 -11.89 -26.43 -0.43
N ALA A 47 -11.13 -26.98 0.53
CA ALA A 47 -10.70 -26.25 1.72
C ALA A 47 -9.81 -25.06 1.36
N LEU A 48 -8.88 -25.22 0.40
CA LEU A 48 -8.04 -24.13 -0.09
C LEU A 48 -8.85 -23.02 -0.76
N HIS A 49 -9.82 -23.39 -1.58
CA HIS A 49 -10.71 -22.44 -2.25
C HIS A 49 -11.53 -21.66 -1.22
N GLU A 50 -12.11 -22.35 -0.23
CA GLU A 50 -12.89 -21.72 0.84
C GLU A 50 -11.99 -20.81 1.70
N GLY A 51 -10.80 -21.26 2.08
CA GLY A 51 -9.82 -20.44 2.80
C GLY A 51 -9.47 -19.16 2.05
N ARG A 52 -9.19 -19.25 0.74
CA ARG A 52 -9.00 -18.09 -0.15
C ARG A 52 -10.20 -17.16 -0.15
N ARG A 53 -11.39 -17.72 -0.32
CA ARG A 53 -12.64 -16.97 -0.35
C ARG A 53 -12.85 -16.19 0.94
N LEU A 54 -12.61 -16.81 2.09
CA LEU A 54 -12.72 -16.20 3.41
C LEU A 54 -11.64 -15.13 3.62
N LEU A 55 -10.41 -15.40 3.20
CA LEU A 55 -9.31 -14.46 3.27
C LEU A 55 -9.61 -13.21 2.43
N LYS A 56 -10.15 -13.37 1.23
CA LYS A 56 -10.61 -12.29 0.37
C LYS A 56 -11.75 -11.47 0.98
N ARG A 57 -12.58 -12.08 1.82
CA ARG A 57 -13.64 -11.40 2.58
C ARG A 57 -13.16 -10.69 3.85
N GLY A 58 -11.84 -10.65 4.09
CA GLY A 58 -11.26 -10.12 5.31
C GLY A 58 -11.56 -10.95 6.57
N LYS A 59 -12.05 -12.18 6.41
CA LYS A 59 -12.37 -13.10 7.50
C LYS A 59 -11.18 -14.00 7.83
N ALA A 60 -10.06 -13.39 8.23
CA ALA A 60 -8.80 -14.09 8.47
C ALA A 60 -8.94 -15.23 9.50
N ASP A 61 -9.71 -15.01 10.59
CA ASP A 61 -9.92 -16.00 11.64
C ASP A 61 -10.68 -17.23 11.13
N GLN A 62 -11.59 -17.06 10.16
CA GLN A 62 -12.31 -18.16 9.52
C GLN A 62 -11.51 -18.81 8.38
N ALA A 63 -10.65 -18.02 7.71
CA ALA A 63 -9.78 -18.51 6.64
C ALA A 63 -8.68 -19.43 7.17
N LEU A 64 -8.07 -19.08 8.30
CA LEU A 64 -6.96 -19.82 8.88
C LEU A 64 -7.22 -21.32 9.06
N PRO A 65 -8.32 -21.77 9.72
CA PRO A 65 -8.60 -23.21 9.86
C PRO A 65 -8.82 -23.92 8.53
N GLN A 66 -9.40 -23.25 7.52
CA GLN A 66 -9.59 -23.83 6.19
C GLN A 66 -8.26 -24.02 5.47
N LEU A 67 -7.37 -23.02 5.53
CA LEU A 67 -6.04 -23.10 4.92
C LEU A 67 -5.16 -24.15 5.60
N GLN A 68 -5.26 -24.28 6.93
CA GLN A 68 -4.57 -25.34 7.68
C GLN A 68 -5.09 -26.73 7.31
N THR A 69 -6.42 -26.88 7.16
CA THR A 69 -7.04 -28.13 6.69
C THR A 69 -6.54 -28.50 5.31
N ALA A 70 -6.51 -27.53 4.38
CA ALA A 70 -5.97 -27.75 3.04
C ALA A 70 -4.50 -28.20 3.09
N LEU A 71 -3.67 -27.53 3.88
CA LEU A 71 -2.26 -27.89 4.07
C LEU A 71 -2.08 -29.31 4.59
N ASN A 72 -2.84 -29.70 5.62
CA ASN A 72 -2.78 -31.04 6.19
C ASN A 72 -3.18 -32.13 5.20
N LEU A 73 -4.25 -31.91 4.45
CA LEU A 73 -4.74 -32.86 3.44
C LEU A 73 -3.76 -32.99 2.26
N TYR A 74 -3.21 -31.86 1.76
CA TYR A 74 -2.19 -31.91 0.70
C TYR A 74 -0.89 -32.57 1.18
N THR A 75 -0.53 -32.40 2.46
CA THR A 75 0.63 -33.05 3.06
C THR A 75 0.43 -34.55 3.15
N ALA A 76 -0.74 -35.00 3.61
CA ALA A 76 -1.11 -36.42 3.65
C ALA A 76 -1.12 -37.06 2.27
N ALA A 77 -1.62 -36.34 1.24
CA ALA A 77 -1.62 -36.75 -0.15
C ALA A 77 -0.24 -36.62 -0.84
N LYS A 78 0.78 -36.10 -0.15
CA LYS A 78 2.11 -35.77 -0.71
C LYS A 78 2.07 -34.92 -1.98
N ASN A 79 1.05 -34.07 -2.08
CA ASN A 79 0.85 -33.15 -3.20
C ASN A 79 1.66 -31.86 -2.99
N ARG A 80 2.88 -31.81 -3.47
CA ARG A 80 3.81 -30.69 -3.28
C ARG A 80 3.28 -29.36 -3.83
N LYS A 81 2.56 -29.37 -4.97
CA LYS A 81 1.96 -28.14 -5.52
C LYS A 81 0.83 -27.62 -4.63
N GLY A 82 0.00 -28.51 -4.11
CA GLY A 82 -1.04 -28.17 -3.15
C GLY A 82 -0.48 -27.63 -1.83
N ILE A 83 0.60 -28.25 -1.33
CA ILE A 83 1.33 -27.76 -0.15
C ILE A 83 1.83 -26.34 -0.39
N ALA A 84 2.47 -26.08 -1.53
CA ALA A 84 2.96 -24.77 -1.88
C ALA A 84 1.83 -23.74 -1.98
N ALA A 85 0.70 -24.11 -2.58
CA ALA A 85 -0.46 -23.23 -2.69
C ALA A 85 -1.04 -22.89 -1.31
N ALA A 86 -1.18 -23.87 -0.41
CA ALA A 86 -1.66 -23.63 0.95
C ALA A 86 -0.71 -22.74 1.77
N HIS A 87 0.60 -22.98 1.69
CA HIS A 87 1.59 -22.14 2.33
C HIS A 87 1.62 -20.71 1.77
N ASN A 88 1.44 -20.52 0.45
CA ASN A 88 1.32 -19.19 -0.15
C ASN A 88 0.14 -18.39 0.46
N GLU A 89 -1.04 -19.02 0.56
CA GLU A 89 -2.21 -18.35 1.13
C GLU A 89 -2.05 -18.07 2.64
N LEU A 90 -1.41 -18.98 3.38
CA LEU A 90 -1.08 -18.73 4.79
C LEU A 90 -0.09 -17.58 4.92
N GLY A 91 0.92 -17.51 4.05
CA GLY A 91 1.84 -16.37 4.01
C GLY A 91 1.12 -15.04 3.75
N ASP A 92 0.21 -15.02 2.77
CA ASP A 92 -0.61 -13.84 2.48
C ASP A 92 -1.51 -13.46 3.68
N LEU A 93 -2.09 -14.45 4.38
CA LEU A 93 -2.88 -14.23 5.60
C LEU A 93 -2.05 -13.55 6.71
N TYR A 94 -0.88 -14.10 7.03
CA TYR A 94 -0.03 -13.55 8.09
C TYR A 94 0.55 -12.18 7.72
N LEU A 95 0.88 -11.96 6.44
CA LEU A 95 1.32 -10.64 5.99
C LEU A 95 0.23 -9.58 6.22
N ARG A 96 -1.03 -9.91 5.94
CA ARG A 96 -2.19 -9.04 6.20
C ARG A 96 -2.43 -8.77 7.68
N GLN A 97 -2.12 -9.74 8.54
CA GLN A 97 -2.18 -9.57 9.99
C GLN A 97 -0.99 -8.76 10.57
N GLY A 98 -0.12 -8.21 9.72
CA GLY A 98 1.06 -7.47 10.15
C GLY A 98 2.15 -8.36 10.76
N GLN A 99 2.16 -9.65 10.42
CA GLN A 99 3.13 -10.64 10.89
C GLN A 99 4.11 -11.06 9.76
N PRO A 100 4.96 -10.15 9.26
CA PRO A 100 5.80 -10.42 8.09
C PRO A 100 6.84 -11.52 8.31
N LYS A 101 7.27 -11.76 9.57
CA LYS A 101 8.19 -12.86 9.87
C LYS A 101 7.56 -14.22 9.67
N THR A 102 6.35 -14.43 10.17
CA THR A 102 5.58 -15.67 9.99
C THR A 102 5.20 -15.85 8.51
N ALA A 103 4.82 -14.77 7.83
CA ALA A 103 4.57 -14.80 6.38
C ALA A 103 5.80 -15.27 5.61
N LEU A 104 6.99 -14.78 5.95
CA LEU A 104 8.25 -15.16 5.34
C LEU A 104 8.53 -16.67 5.46
N GLU A 105 8.30 -17.27 6.65
CA GLU A 105 8.44 -18.71 6.87
C GLU A 105 7.51 -19.51 5.95
N HIS A 106 6.27 -19.09 5.82
CA HIS A 106 5.31 -19.73 4.93
C HIS A 106 5.71 -19.60 3.46
N TYR A 107 6.19 -18.45 3.00
CA TYR A 107 6.67 -18.29 1.62
C TYR A 107 7.91 -19.13 1.35
N GLN A 108 8.80 -19.32 2.33
CA GLN A 108 9.95 -20.23 2.20
C GLN A 108 9.49 -21.69 2.05
N HIS A 109 8.55 -22.15 2.87
CA HIS A 109 7.97 -23.49 2.74
C HIS A 109 7.25 -23.67 1.39
N ALA A 110 6.57 -22.65 0.88
CA ALA A 110 5.96 -22.71 -0.45
C ALA A 110 7.02 -22.85 -1.55
N TYR A 111 8.11 -22.11 -1.45
CA TYR A 111 9.23 -22.19 -2.38
C TYR A 111 9.89 -23.58 -2.36
N ASP A 112 10.16 -24.13 -1.18
CA ASP A 112 10.75 -25.46 -1.01
C ASP A 112 9.86 -26.56 -1.60
N ALA A 113 8.56 -26.46 -1.38
CA ALA A 113 7.60 -27.40 -1.96
C ALA A 113 7.57 -27.32 -3.50
N LEU A 114 7.63 -26.12 -4.09
CA LEU A 114 7.67 -25.92 -5.55
C LEU A 114 8.99 -26.44 -6.15
N THR A 115 10.13 -26.17 -5.53
CA THR A 115 11.43 -26.66 -6.01
C THR A 115 11.51 -28.18 -5.95
N GLY A 116 10.96 -28.79 -4.89
CA GLY A 116 10.84 -30.25 -4.79
C GLY A 116 9.90 -30.84 -5.83
N ALA A 117 8.79 -30.17 -6.18
CA ALA A 117 7.90 -30.57 -7.27
C ALA A 117 8.58 -30.44 -8.62
N LEU A 118 9.26 -29.31 -8.88
CA LEU A 118 9.99 -29.07 -10.13
C LEU A 118 11.06 -30.12 -10.38
N GLY A 119 11.84 -30.50 -9.36
CA GLY A 119 12.84 -31.56 -9.48
C GLY A 119 12.24 -32.91 -9.87
N GLN A 120 11.05 -33.25 -9.37
CA GLN A 120 10.34 -34.49 -9.77
C GLN A 120 9.80 -34.41 -11.20
N GLU A 121 9.22 -33.27 -11.58
CA GLU A 121 8.68 -33.07 -12.95
C GLU A 121 9.77 -33.06 -14.00
N GLN A 122 10.94 -32.50 -13.73
CA GLN A 122 12.10 -32.57 -14.62
C GLN A 122 12.60 -33.99 -14.82
N LYS A 123 12.64 -34.79 -13.75
CA LYS A 123 12.97 -36.24 -13.88
C LYS A 123 11.94 -36.97 -14.73
N ASN A 124 10.66 -36.73 -14.52
CA ASN A 124 9.58 -37.33 -15.29
C ASN A 124 9.64 -36.91 -16.77
N ALA A 125 9.88 -35.60 -17.04
CA ALA A 125 10.03 -35.12 -18.42
C ALA A 125 11.24 -35.73 -19.15
N ALA A 126 12.38 -35.92 -18.48
CA ALA A 126 13.54 -36.58 -19.02
C ALA A 126 13.25 -38.07 -19.34
N ALA A 127 12.55 -38.78 -18.45
CA ALA A 127 12.12 -40.15 -18.66
C ALA A 127 11.13 -40.26 -19.82
N ALA A 128 10.12 -39.38 -19.90
CA ALA A 128 9.15 -39.33 -20.99
C ALA A 128 9.82 -39.00 -22.36
N GLY A 129 10.76 -38.05 -22.37
CA GLY A 129 11.53 -37.70 -23.56
C GLY A 129 12.39 -38.84 -24.07
N THR A 130 12.94 -39.66 -23.17
CA THR A 130 13.69 -40.88 -23.54
C THR A 130 12.75 -41.95 -24.10
N ALA A 131 11.57 -42.12 -23.50
CA ALA A 131 10.57 -43.08 -23.99
C ALA A 131 9.93 -42.64 -25.33
N ALA A 132 9.72 -41.32 -25.55
CA ALA A 132 9.20 -40.79 -26.82
C ALA A 132 10.15 -40.98 -28.02
N ARG A 133 11.46 -41.07 -27.78
CA ARG A 133 12.44 -41.40 -28.82
C ARG A 133 12.35 -42.88 -29.29
N MET A 134 11.77 -43.75 -28.46
CA MET A 134 11.65 -45.18 -28.77
C MET A 134 10.29 -45.58 -29.40
N VAL A 135 9.22 -44.74 -29.23
CA VAL A 135 7.87 -45.03 -29.79
C VAL A 135 7.23 -43.68 -30.24
N PRO A 136 7.25 -43.34 -31.54
CA PRO A 136 7.05 -41.96 -32.00
C PRO A 136 5.64 -41.39 -31.95
N SER A 137 4.55 -42.13 -31.79
CA SER A 137 3.21 -41.54 -32.05
C SER A 137 2.29 -41.35 -30.85
N ALA A 138 2.44 -42.09 -29.76
CA ALA A 138 1.53 -41.99 -28.60
C ALA A 138 2.10 -41.24 -27.38
N LYS A 139 3.43 -41.05 -27.31
CA LYS A 139 4.08 -40.45 -26.12
C LYS A 139 4.59 -39.03 -26.32
N ALA A 140 4.47 -38.46 -27.50
CA ALA A 140 4.89 -37.09 -27.77
C ALA A 140 3.99 -36.06 -27.03
N GLY A 141 2.68 -36.30 -26.92
CA GLY A 141 1.74 -35.45 -26.16
C GLY A 141 2.06 -35.46 -24.67
N GLU A 142 2.33 -36.63 -24.08
CA GLU A 142 2.64 -36.75 -22.65
C GLU A 142 3.96 -36.05 -22.27
N ALA A 143 4.96 -36.06 -23.15
CA ALA A 143 6.21 -35.32 -22.95
C ALA A 143 6.02 -33.81 -23.05
N VAL A 144 5.10 -33.32 -23.89
CA VAL A 144 4.75 -31.90 -24.01
C VAL A 144 4.02 -31.42 -22.77
N ASP A 145 3.06 -32.19 -22.26
CA ASP A 145 2.29 -31.82 -21.05
C ASP A 145 3.18 -31.81 -19.80
N THR A 146 4.09 -32.77 -19.67
CA THR A 146 5.04 -32.81 -18.54
C THR A 146 6.01 -31.63 -18.57
N ALA A 147 6.49 -31.26 -19.77
CA ALA A 147 7.37 -30.08 -19.93
C ALA A 147 6.63 -28.76 -19.66
N ALA A 148 5.34 -28.65 -20.01
CA ALA A 148 4.52 -27.50 -19.71
C ALA A 148 4.30 -27.35 -18.19
N SER A 149 4.00 -28.47 -17.50
CA SER A 149 3.85 -28.51 -16.06
C SER A 149 5.11 -28.08 -15.30
N ALA A 150 6.29 -28.53 -15.73
CA ALA A 150 7.57 -28.11 -15.15
C ALA A 150 7.85 -26.62 -15.38
N SER A 151 7.46 -26.07 -16.54
CA SER A 151 7.58 -24.64 -16.83
C SER A 151 6.71 -23.80 -15.88
N ASP A 152 5.47 -24.21 -15.61
CA ASP A 152 4.55 -23.55 -14.69
C ASP A 152 5.07 -23.58 -13.25
N THR A 153 5.55 -24.73 -12.80
CA THR A 153 6.11 -24.89 -11.46
C THR A 153 7.36 -24.04 -11.28
N GLY A 154 8.23 -23.98 -12.28
CA GLY A 154 9.42 -23.13 -12.26
C GLY A 154 9.09 -21.63 -12.24
N PHE A 155 8.09 -21.20 -12.98
CA PHE A 155 7.60 -19.81 -12.93
C PHE A 155 7.06 -19.46 -11.55
N ASN A 156 6.21 -20.32 -10.97
CA ASN A 156 5.65 -20.10 -9.64
C ASN A 156 6.73 -20.07 -8.54
N ALA A 157 7.77 -20.92 -8.64
CA ALA A 157 8.90 -20.86 -7.72
C ALA A 157 9.62 -19.51 -7.76
N LYS A 158 9.82 -18.93 -8.95
CA LYS A 158 10.41 -17.60 -9.12
C LYS A 158 9.53 -16.50 -8.50
N LEU A 159 8.22 -16.62 -8.60
CA LEU A 159 7.31 -15.68 -7.97
C LEU A 159 7.32 -15.79 -6.43
N MET A 160 7.54 -16.99 -5.88
CA MET A 160 7.76 -17.14 -4.43
C MET A 160 9.04 -16.44 -3.99
N LEU A 161 10.13 -16.54 -4.74
CA LEU A 161 11.35 -15.78 -4.46
C LEU A 161 11.10 -14.26 -4.46
N ALA A 162 10.23 -13.77 -5.35
CA ALA A 162 9.83 -12.37 -5.34
C ALA A 162 9.10 -11.99 -4.06
N LYS A 163 8.11 -12.77 -3.60
CA LYS A 163 7.40 -12.55 -2.33
C LYS A 163 8.35 -12.60 -1.12
N ILE A 164 9.29 -13.55 -1.11
CA ILE A 164 10.35 -13.63 -0.09
C ILE A 164 11.20 -12.35 -0.12
N GLY A 165 11.58 -11.87 -1.31
CA GLY A 165 12.33 -10.63 -1.50
C GLY A 165 11.56 -9.41 -0.99
N ASP A 166 10.28 -9.28 -1.37
CA ASP A 166 9.39 -8.19 -0.93
C ASP A 166 9.25 -8.18 0.60
N THR A 167 9.00 -9.34 1.21
CA THR A 167 8.84 -9.47 2.67
C THR A 167 10.14 -9.13 3.42
N ASN A 168 11.29 -9.57 2.92
CA ASN A 168 12.60 -9.19 3.49
C ASN A 168 12.87 -7.68 3.34
N TYR A 169 12.46 -7.08 2.23
CA TYR A 169 12.55 -5.63 2.02
C TYR A 169 11.72 -4.87 3.07
N GLU A 170 10.47 -5.30 3.34
CA GLU A 170 9.61 -4.73 4.38
C GLU A 170 10.22 -4.85 5.78
N LEU A 171 10.87 -5.99 6.07
CA LEU A 171 11.62 -6.21 7.31
C LEU A 171 12.91 -5.38 7.40
N GLY A 172 13.27 -4.65 6.35
CA GLY A 172 14.51 -3.86 6.27
C GLY A 172 15.76 -4.70 6.03
N GLN A 173 15.60 -5.97 5.68
CA GLN A 173 16.70 -6.92 5.39
C GLN A 173 17.11 -6.81 3.91
N LEU A 174 17.66 -5.67 3.49
CA LEU A 174 17.89 -5.34 2.09
C LEU A 174 18.80 -6.34 1.37
N ARG A 175 19.87 -6.83 2.04
CA ARG A 175 20.78 -7.82 1.45
C ARG A 175 20.10 -9.15 1.18
N THR A 176 19.28 -9.62 2.13
CA THR A 176 18.52 -10.87 1.97
C THR A 176 17.46 -10.72 0.86
N ALA A 177 16.81 -9.55 0.79
CA ALA A 177 15.89 -9.23 -0.30
C ALA A 177 16.59 -9.29 -1.66
N ALA A 178 17.76 -8.66 -1.80
CA ALA A 178 18.55 -8.69 -3.03
C ALA A 178 18.94 -10.11 -3.43
N SER A 179 19.38 -10.93 -2.46
CA SER A 179 19.72 -12.34 -2.71
C SER A 179 18.51 -13.14 -3.21
N SER A 180 17.33 -12.91 -2.62
CA SER A 180 16.09 -13.59 -3.04
C SER A 180 15.72 -13.24 -4.48
N TYR A 181 15.81 -11.94 -4.87
CA TYR A 181 15.58 -11.55 -6.25
C TYR A 181 16.63 -12.12 -7.21
N ALA A 182 17.90 -12.16 -6.82
CA ALA A 182 18.98 -12.73 -7.66
C ALA A 182 18.76 -14.23 -7.96
N LEU A 183 18.22 -14.99 -7.00
CA LEU A 183 17.88 -16.41 -7.19
C LEU A 183 16.75 -16.65 -8.20
N MET A 184 15.98 -15.60 -8.56
CA MET A 184 14.98 -15.71 -9.64
C MET A 184 15.61 -16.00 -11.00
N ASP A 185 16.92 -15.81 -11.17
CA ASP A 185 17.65 -15.97 -12.44
C ASP A 185 16.89 -15.28 -13.60
N PRO A 186 16.76 -13.93 -13.55
CA PRO A 186 15.97 -13.19 -14.52
C PRO A 186 16.65 -13.17 -15.88
N LYS A 187 15.94 -13.60 -16.91
CA LYS A 187 16.41 -13.48 -18.30
C LYS A 187 15.77 -12.26 -18.94
N LYS A 188 16.58 -11.44 -19.62
CA LYS A 188 16.05 -10.29 -20.37
C LYS A 188 15.15 -10.79 -21.50
N PRO A 189 13.92 -10.27 -21.66
CA PRO A 189 13.04 -10.65 -22.75
C PRO A 189 13.68 -10.34 -24.11
N GLU A 190 13.61 -11.28 -25.05
CA GLU A 190 14.10 -11.05 -26.40
C GLU A 190 13.18 -10.10 -27.17
N SER A 191 13.75 -9.24 -28.04
CA SER A 191 12.94 -8.37 -28.89
C SER A 191 12.15 -9.18 -29.93
N ALA A 192 10.93 -8.76 -30.24
CA ALA A 192 10.05 -9.40 -31.22
C ALA A 192 10.74 -9.54 -32.60
N ALA A 193 11.54 -8.56 -33.00
CA ALA A 193 12.25 -8.59 -34.28
C ALA A 193 13.33 -9.69 -34.37
N LYS A 194 14.07 -9.92 -33.27
CA LYS A 194 15.12 -10.94 -33.22
C LYS A 194 14.51 -12.36 -33.24
N LYS A 195 13.33 -12.52 -32.64
CA LYS A 195 12.64 -13.82 -32.60
C LYS A 195 11.89 -14.16 -33.88
N ALA A 196 11.26 -13.17 -34.52
CA ALA A 196 10.62 -13.37 -35.83
C ALA A 196 11.66 -13.87 -36.85
N GLY A 197 12.84 -13.25 -36.90
CA GLY A 197 13.94 -13.72 -37.77
C GLY A 197 14.40 -15.13 -37.47
N GLY A 198 14.52 -15.53 -36.19
CA GLY A 198 14.92 -16.91 -35.79
C GLY A 198 13.83 -17.96 -36.05
N MET A 199 12.55 -17.55 -35.98
CA MET A 199 11.41 -18.44 -36.24
C MET A 199 11.21 -18.68 -37.74
N PHE A 200 11.33 -17.63 -38.58
CA PHE A 200 11.36 -17.78 -40.04
C PHE A 200 12.55 -18.63 -40.51
N ALA A 201 13.73 -18.47 -39.91
CA ALA A 201 14.90 -19.29 -40.24
C ALA A 201 14.74 -20.76 -39.86
N LYS A 202 13.95 -21.12 -38.85
CA LYS A 202 13.66 -22.49 -38.42
C LYS A 202 12.49 -23.12 -39.18
N LEU A 203 11.54 -22.33 -39.69
CA LEU A 203 10.40 -22.78 -40.48
C LEU A 203 10.72 -22.87 -41.99
N ALA A 204 11.68 -22.10 -42.45
CA ALA A 204 12.07 -22.11 -43.88
C ALA A 204 12.43 -23.51 -44.43
N PRO A 205 13.15 -24.41 -43.73
CA PRO A 205 13.41 -25.76 -44.24
C PRO A 205 12.17 -26.63 -44.31
N SER A 206 11.18 -26.45 -43.44
CA SER A 206 9.94 -27.25 -43.43
C SER A 206 8.93 -26.81 -44.48
N ILE A 207 8.97 -25.54 -44.90
CA ILE A 207 8.09 -25.01 -45.95
C ILE A 207 8.57 -25.45 -47.34
N VAL A 208 9.89 -25.63 -47.52
CA VAL A 208 10.47 -26.07 -48.82
C VAL A 208 10.23 -27.54 -49.09
N LEU A 209 9.99 -28.39 -48.08
CA LEU A 209 9.72 -29.83 -48.23
C LEU A 209 8.24 -30.17 -48.41
N GLY A 210 7.33 -29.17 -48.37
CA GLY A 210 5.87 -29.36 -48.42
C GLY A 210 5.23 -29.23 -49.79
N ASN A 211 5.99 -29.12 -50.87
CA ASN A 211 5.45 -28.90 -52.21
C ASN A 211 5.22 -30.17 -53.07
N ALA A 212 4.96 -31.30 -52.44
CA ALA A 212 4.46 -32.46 -53.18
C ALA A 212 3.53 -33.31 -52.34
N THR A 213 2.31 -33.41 -52.81
CA THR A 213 1.22 -34.35 -52.51
C THR A 213 0.13 -33.97 -51.52
N ASP A 214 -1.06 -33.91 -52.08
CA ASP A 214 -2.41 -33.98 -51.55
C ASP A 214 -2.58 -34.54 -50.14
N SER A 215 -3.02 -33.68 -49.22
CA SER A 215 -4.13 -33.97 -48.31
C SER A 215 -4.44 -32.77 -47.37
N ALA A 216 -5.65 -32.27 -47.44
CA ALA A 216 -6.21 -31.22 -46.58
C ALA A 216 -6.16 -31.57 -45.06
N ALA A 217 -5.98 -32.85 -44.74
CA ALA A 217 -5.86 -33.34 -43.35
C ALA A 217 -4.49 -33.07 -42.71
N ILE A 218 -3.40 -32.97 -43.47
CA ILE A 218 -2.06 -32.62 -42.94
C ILE A 218 -1.94 -31.12 -42.71
N GLY A 219 -2.64 -30.30 -43.51
CA GLY A 219 -2.67 -28.85 -43.34
C GLY A 219 -3.34 -28.39 -42.06
N SER A 220 -4.44 -29.05 -41.65
CA SER A 220 -5.16 -28.73 -40.42
C SER A 220 -4.40 -29.17 -39.17
N ALA A 221 -3.76 -30.32 -39.18
CA ALA A 221 -2.93 -30.80 -38.06
C ALA A 221 -1.64 -29.98 -37.90
N ALA A 222 -0.98 -29.61 -39.00
CA ALA A 222 0.20 -28.74 -38.98
C ALA A 222 -0.15 -27.32 -38.53
N GLY A 223 -1.35 -26.81 -38.90
CA GLY A 223 -1.87 -25.53 -38.41
C GLY A 223 -2.17 -25.54 -36.93
N ALA A 224 -2.80 -26.60 -36.41
CA ALA A 224 -3.09 -26.73 -34.97
C ALA A 224 -1.82 -26.88 -34.14
N VAL A 225 -0.85 -27.68 -34.57
CA VAL A 225 0.46 -27.83 -33.90
C VAL A 225 1.26 -26.53 -34.00
N GLY A 226 1.24 -25.84 -35.13
CA GLY A 226 1.88 -24.54 -35.30
C GLY A 226 1.27 -23.48 -34.41
N GLY A 227 -0.06 -23.43 -34.34
CA GLY A 227 -0.80 -22.53 -33.45
C GLY A 227 -0.49 -22.79 -31.96
N ALA A 228 -0.47 -24.04 -31.52
CA ALA A 228 -0.13 -24.41 -30.15
C ALA A 228 1.31 -24.05 -29.79
N LEU A 229 2.27 -24.24 -30.71
CA LEU A 229 3.66 -23.84 -30.50
C LEU A 229 3.84 -22.33 -30.41
N VAL A 230 3.12 -21.56 -31.21
CA VAL A 230 3.11 -20.08 -31.14
C VAL A 230 2.54 -19.62 -29.80
N ALA A 231 1.39 -20.15 -29.42
CA ALA A 231 0.75 -19.81 -28.13
C ALA A 231 1.65 -20.13 -26.91
N LYS A 232 2.28 -21.32 -26.93
CA LYS A 232 3.25 -21.72 -25.91
C LYS A 232 4.43 -20.76 -25.83
N ASN A 233 4.99 -20.36 -26.96
CA ASN A 233 6.12 -19.45 -27.00
C ASN A 233 5.75 -18.05 -26.52
N GLU A 234 4.55 -17.59 -26.79
CA GLU A 234 4.02 -16.31 -26.28
C GLU A 234 3.84 -16.34 -24.76
N LEU A 235 3.30 -17.42 -24.21
CA LEU A 235 3.16 -17.59 -22.75
C LEU A 235 4.52 -17.65 -22.06
N ASP A 236 5.50 -18.35 -22.62
CA ASP A 236 6.86 -18.40 -22.06
C ASP A 236 7.53 -17.02 -22.08
N GLN A 237 7.35 -16.23 -23.15
CA GLN A 237 7.86 -14.85 -23.22
C GLN A 237 7.17 -13.91 -22.23
N TYR A 238 5.88 -14.08 -22.03
CA TYR A 238 5.14 -13.36 -21.02
C TYR A 238 5.70 -13.64 -19.61
N ARG A 239 5.89 -14.92 -19.26
CA ARG A 239 6.47 -15.35 -17.99
C ARG A 239 7.87 -14.79 -17.78
N VAL A 240 8.72 -14.87 -18.81
CA VAL A 240 10.07 -14.28 -18.79
C VAL A 240 10.00 -12.77 -18.52
N SER A 241 9.08 -12.07 -19.20
CA SER A 241 8.88 -10.62 -19.00
C SER A 241 8.44 -10.28 -17.57
N ILE A 242 7.50 -11.03 -17.01
CA ILE A 242 7.02 -10.83 -15.64
C ILE A 242 8.16 -11.03 -14.63
N VAL A 243 8.89 -12.14 -14.73
CA VAL A 243 10.03 -12.43 -13.84
C VAL A 243 11.08 -11.33 -13.93
N TYR A 244 11.43 -10.91 -15.14
CA TYR A 244 12.42 -9.84 -15.37
C TYR A 244 11.97 -8.51 -14.79
N MET A 245 10.73 -8.08 -15.07
CA MET A 245 10.21 -6.81 -14.56
C MET A 245 10.09 -6.82 -13.03
N THR A 246 9.69 -7.93 -12.43
CA THR A 246 9.61 -8.09 -10.97
C THR A 246 11.00 -7.96 -10.34
N TYR A 247 12.00 -8.64 -10.91
CA TYR A 247 13.39 -8.52 -10.47
C TYR A 247 13.89 -7.07 -10.55
N GLU A 248 13.75 -6.43 -11.70
CA GLU A 248 14.23 -5.07 -11.92
C GLU A 248 13.55 -4.07 -10.97
N LEU A 249 12.25 -4.21 -10.75
CA LEU A 249 11.54 -3.37 -9.79
C LEU A 249 12.00 -3.62 -8.36
N GLY A 250 12.21 -4.86 -7.96
CA GLY A 250 12.71 -5.23 -6.64
C GLY A 250 14.11 -4.67 -6.37
N MET A 251 15.04 -4.89 -7.30
CA MET A 251 16.41 -4.36 -7.20
C MET A 251 16.46 -2.85 -7.23
N GLY A 252 15.65 -2.22 -8.08
CA GLY A 252 15.52 -0.77 -8.13
C GLY A 252 15.04 -0.17 -6.80
N ARG A 253 14.06 -0.81 -6.13
CA ARG A 253 13.61 -0.39 -4.80
C ARG A 253 14.70 -0.50 -3.74
N ILE A 254 15.50 -1.56 -3.77
CA ILE A 254 16.63 -1.73 -2.84
C ILE A 254 17.64 -0.61 -3.06
N ALA A 255 18.11 -0.39 -4.29
CA ALA A 255 19.05 0.66 -4.62
C ALA A 255 18.51 2.05 -4.22
N PHE A 256 17.23 2.32 -4.46
CA PHE A 256 16.58 3.57 -4.04
C PHE A 256 16.57 3.73 -2.51
N ALA A 257 16.31 2.64 -1.75
CA ALA A 257 16.35 2.66 -0.29
C ALA A 257 17.75 2.88 0.27
N GLU A 258 18.77 2.39 -0.44
CA GLU A 258 20.19 2.61 -0.15
C GLU A 258 20.71 3.98 -0.62
N ASN A 259 19.85 4.77 -1.28
CA ASN A 259 20.14 6.07 -1.88
C ASN A 259 21.12 6.00 -3.07
N ASP A 260 21.29 4.82 -3.67
CA ASP A 260 21.99 4.67 -4.96
C ASP A 260 20.99 4.96 -6.10
N LEU A 261 20.84 6.26 -6.40
CA LEU A 261 19.82 6.74 -7.33
C LEU A 261 20.11 6.37 -8.78
N GLU A 262 21.37 6.21 -9.16
CA GLU A 262 21.75 5.83 -10.53
C GLU A 262 21.49 4.36 -10.80
N THR A 263 21.82 3.48 -9.87
CA THR A 263 21.47 2.06 -9.95
C THR A 263 19.96 1.87 -9.92
N ALA A 264 19.25 2.59 -9.04
CA ALA A 264 17.79 2.57 -8.96
C ALA A 264 17.16 2.99 -10.30
N ARG A 265 17.64 4.08 -10.90
CA ARG A 265 17.19 4.56 -12.20
C ARG A 265 17.38 3.53 -13.29
N THR A 266 18.54 2.90 -13.32
CA THR A 266 18.87 1.86 -14.32
C THR A 266 17.90 0.68 -14.22
N HIS A 267 17.68 0.16 -13.03
CA HIS A 267 16.74 -0.94 -12.80
C HIS A 267 15.30 -0.57 -13.16
N PHE A 268 14.80 0.58 -12.72
CA PHE A 268 13.45 1.04 -13.06
C PHE A 268 13.28 1.31 -14.56
N GLN A 269 14.33 1.81 -15.24
CA GLN A 269 14.31 1.98 -16.69
C GLN A 269 14.24 0.63 -17.41
N ASN A 270 15.02 -0.35 -16.96
CA ASN A 270 14.97 -1.72 -17.48
C ASN A 270 13.56 -2.33 -17.35
N ALA A 271 12.92 -2.14 -16.19
CA ALA A 271 11.54 -2.59 -15.98
C ALA A 271 10.55 -1.86 -16.93
N ALA A 272 10.68 -0.55 -17.08
CA ALA A 272 9.81 0.25 -17.96
C ALA A 272 9.97 -0.13 -19.45
N ASP A 273 11.16 -0.54 -19.84
CA ASP A 273 11.50 -0.88 -21.24
C ASP A 273 11.28 -2.35 -21.57
N ALA A 274 11.20 -3.23 -20.58
CA ALA A 274 11.07 -4.68 -20.79
C ALA A 274 9.87 -5.08 -21.67
N GLY A 275 8.81 -4.30 -21.71
CA GLY A 275 7.64 -4.54 -22.55
C GLY A 275 7.69 -3.91 -23.95
N LYS A 276 8.64 -3.04 -24.24
CA LYS A 276 8.69 -2.29 -25.52
C LYS A 276 9.09 -3.15 -26.72
N GLY A 277 9.83 -4.23 -26.49
CA GLY A 277 10.28 -5.16 -27.52
C GLY A 277 9.48 -6.45 -27.61
N ALA A 278 8.48 -6.63 -26.74
CA ALA A 278 7.60 -7.80 -26.78
C ALA A 278 6.61 -7.72 -27.96
N LEU A 279 6.07 -8.87 -28.37
CA LEU A 279 4.95 -8.90 -29.32
C LEU A 279 3.84 -7.97 -28.81
N PRO A 280 3.15 -7.21 -29.69
CA PRO A 280 2.15 -6.21 -29.29
C PRO A 280 1.09 -6.79 -28.34
N MET A 281 0.75 -8.07 -28.47
CA MET A 281 -0.19 -8.78 -27.63
C MET A 281 0.34 -8.88 -26.17
N ILE A 282 1.60 -9.27 -25.98
CA ILE A 282 2.24 -9.41 -24.65
C ILE A 282 2.46 -8.02 -24.01
N ALA A 283 2.88 -7.04 -24.80
CA ALA A 283 3.11 -5.68 -24.34
C ALA A 283 1.82 -5.02 -23.81
N ASN A 284 0.65 -5.46 -24.28
CA ASN A 284 -0.66 -4.92 -23.94
C ASN A 284 -1.41 -5.76 -22.88
N LEU A 285 -0.84 -6.84 -22.36
CA LEU A 285 -1.45 -7.57 -21.24
C LEU A 285 -1.46 -6.72 -19.97
N GLY A 286 -2.55 -6.74 -19.22
CA GLY A 286 -2.78 -5.89 -18.06
C GLY A 286 -1.65 -5.93 -17.02
N GLN A 287 -1.07 -7.10 -16.77
CA GLN A 287 0.07 -7.24 -15.86
C GLN A 287 1.33 -6.50 -16.34
N THR A 288 1.67 -6.61 -17.63
CA THR A 288 2.85 -5.93 -18.20
C THR A 288 2.66 -4.42 -18.17
N ARG A 289 1.45 -3.93 -18.47
CA ARG A 289 1.12 -2.49 -18.36
C ARG A 289 1.22 -2.00 -16.92
N ARG A 290 0.71 -2.77 -15.95
CA ARG A 290 0.82 -2.48 -14.51
C ARG A 290 2.27 -2.28 -14.07
N PHE A 291 3.14 -3.23 -14.39
CA PHE A 291 4.57 -3.15 -14.06
C PHE A 291 5.24 -1.93 -14.70
N ARG A 292 4.90 -1.62 -15.94
CA ARG A 292 5.43 -0.46 -16.65
C ARG A 292 4.99 0.85 -16.02
N THR A 293 3.73 0.95 -15.61
CA THR A 293 3.19 2.12 -14.91
C THR A 293 3.88 2.28 -13.56
N ALA A 294 4.03 1.21 -12.78
CA ALA A 294 4.76 1.23 -11.51
C ALA A 294 6.23 1.64 -11.69
N ALA A 295 6.90 1.11 -12.71
CA ALA A 295 8.29 1.49 -13.03
C ALA A 295 8.44 2.99 -13.36
N ARG A 296 7.47 3.57 -14.09
CA ARG A 296 7.46 5.00 -14.38
C ARG A 296 7.25 5.86 -13.13
N THR A 297 6.38 5.42 -12.23
CA THR A 297 6.21 6.10 -10.93
C THR A 297 7.52 6.06 -10.14
N SER A 298 8.20 4.91 -10.08
CA SER A 298 9.49 4.79 -9.40
C SER A 298 10.61 5.60 -10.07
N LEU A 299 10.63 5.69 -11.41
CA LEU A 299 11.54 6.61 -12.12
C LEU A 299 11.27 8.07 -11.79
N ALA A 300 10.00 8.43 -11.63
CA ALA A 300 9.62 9.78 -11.22
C ALA A 300 10.07 10.07 -9.78
N ASP A 301 9.95 9.09 -8.86
CA ASP A 301 10.46 9.20 -7.49
C ASP A 301 11.99 9.40 -7.46
N VAL A 302 12.75 8.71 -8.33
CA VAL A 302 14.19 8.93 -8.48
C VAL A 302 14.47 10.34 -8.96
N ALA A 303 13.80 10.80 -10.03
CA ALA A 303 13.98 12.15 -10.56
C ALA A 303 13.62 13.23 -9.53
N LEU A 304 12.54 13.03 -8.76
CA LEU A 304 12.14 13.92 -7.66
C LEU A 304 13.25 14.02 -6.60
N ARG A 305 13.84 12.89 -6.23
CA ARG A 305 14.93 12.84 -5.25
C ARG A 305 16.23 13.44 -5.77
N GLN A 306 16.46 13.41 -7.09
CA GLN A 306 17.54 14.07 -7.77
C GLN A 306 17.28 15.58 -8.01
N LEU A 307 16.15 16.10 -7.52
CA LEU A 307 15.69 17.48 -7.70
C LEU A 307 15.41 17.85 -9.17
N ASP A 308 15.26 16.87 -10.05
CA ASP A 308 14.80 17.06 -11.44
C ASP A 308 13.25 17.05 -11.48
N PHE A 309 12.67 18.09 -10.89
CA PHE A 309 11.22 18.20 -10.70
C PHE A 309 10.44 18.23 -12.01
N LYS A 310 11.05 18.80 -13.07
CA LYS A 310 10.43 18.87 -14.40
C LYS A 310 10.27 17.49 -15.03
N ASN A 311 11.30 16.67 -14.97
CA ASN A 311 11.27 15.31 -15.48
C ASN A 311 10.40 14.42 -14.59
N ALA A 312 10.49 14.58 -13.27
CA ALA A 312 9.61 13.89 -12.31
C ALA A 312 8.14 14.12 -12.66
N GLY A 313 7.72 15.38 -12.85
CA GLY A 313 6.34 15.72 -13.22
C GLY A 313 5.87 15.03 -14.50
N LYS A 314 6.71 15.01 -15.55
CA LYS A 314 6.39 14.33 -16.82
C LYS A 314 6.24 12.81 -16.64
N LEU A 315 7.09 12.19 -15.85
CA LEU A 315 7.03 10.75 -15.61
C LEU A 315 5.80 10.37 -14.78
N TYR A 316 5.45 11.17 -13.76
CA TYR A 316 4.21 10.97 -13.00
C TYR A 316 2.97 11.16 -13.86
N GLU A 317 2.93 12.16 -14.75
CA GLU A 317 1.83 12.35 -15.69
C GLU A 317 1.64 11.15 -16.61
N GLN A 318 2.75 10.61 -17.15
CA GLN A 318 2.70 9.38 -17.95
C GLN A 318 2.22 8.16 -17.15
N ALA A 319 2.62 8.07 -15.87
CA ALA A 319 2.16 7.02 -14.97
C ALA A 319 0.67 7.17 -14.65
N ALA A 320 0.20 8.38 -14.32
CA ALA A 320 -1.20 8.67 -14.05
C ALA A 320 -2.09 8.36 -15.26
N LYS A 321 -1.64 8.73 -16.47
CA LYS A 321 -2.33 8.38 -17.72
C LYS A 321 -2.41 6.87 -17.91
N GLY A 322 -1.31 6.14 -17.75
CA GLY A 322 -1.31 4.69 -17.86
C GLY A 322 -2.22 4.01 -16.84
N ALA A 323 -2.23 4.51 -15.60
CA ALA A 323 -3.11 4.03 -14.54
C ALA A 323 -4.60 4.28 -14.85
N LYS A 324 -4.92 5.46 -15.40
CA LYS A 324 -6.27 5.81 -15.83
C LYS A 324 -6.76 4.93 -16.98
N ASP A 325 -5.91 4.72 -17.99
CA ASP A 325 -6.24 3.87 -19.16
C ASP A 325 -6.49 2.41 -18.73
N ASP A 326 -5.83 1.96 -17.66
CA ASP A 326 -5.96 0.61 -17.10
C ASP A 326 -7.00 0.53 -15.96
N LYS A 327 -7.74 1.61 -15.66
CA LYS A 327 -8.69 1.73 -14.52
C LYS A 327 -8.05 1.32 -13.17
N ARG A 328 -6.76 1.61 -12.98
CA ARG A 328 -5.96 1.21 -11.82
C ARG A 328 -5.79 2.37 -10.84
N LEU A 329 -6.79 2.54 -9.97
CA LEU A 329 -6.79 3.60 -8.94
C LEU A 329 -5.58 3.48 -7.98
N ASP A 330 -5.16 2.25 -7.68
CA ASP A 330 -4.01 1.94 -6.85
C ASP A 330 -2.66 2.45 -7.41
N LEU A 331 -2.55 2.58 -8.73
CA LEU A 331 -1.40 3.19 -9.40
C LEU A 331 -1.62 4.68 -9.72
N MET A 332 -2.87 5.14 -9.72
CA MET A 332 -3.22 6.50 -10.11
C MET A 332 -2.95 7.50 -8.99
N TRP A 333 -3.41 7.23 -7.75
CA TRP A 333 -3.24 8.18 -6.65
C TRP A 333 -1.77 8.50 -6.31
N PRO A 334 -0.79 7.53 -6.33
CA PRO A 334 0.61 7.88 -6.06
C PRO A 334 1.21 8.76 -7.15
N ALA A 335 0.81 8.53 -8.41
CA ALA A 335 1.25 9.36 -9.53
C ALA A 335 0.68 10.78 -9.44
N GLN A 336 -0.62 10.94 -9.10
CA GLN A 336 -1.25 12.24 -8.86
C GLN A 336 -0.58 12.99 -7.70
N ARG A 337 -0.32 12.32 -6.57
CA ARG A 337 0.45 12.88 -5.46
C ARG A 337 1.83 13.34 -5.92
N GLY A 338 2.53 12.52 -6.70
CA GLY A 338 3.85 12.84 -7.24
C GLY A 338 3.84 14.05 -8.17
N MET A 339 2.80 14.22 -8.99
CA MET A 339 2.57 15.43 -9.79
C MET A 339 2.45 16.66 -8.90
N GLY A 340 1.64 16.58 -7.83
CA GLY A 340 1.50 17.65 -6.84
C GLY A 340 2.84 18.05 -6.23
N ARG A 341 3.62 17.08 -5.74
CA ARG A 341 4.96 17.29 -5.17
C ARG A 341 5.91 17.95 -6.17
N SER A 342 5.93 17.48 -7.40
CA SER A 342 6.82 18.01 -8.45
C SER A 342 6.47 19.46 -8.81
N GLN A 343 5.19 19.78 -8.93
CA GLN A 343 4.73 21.13 -9.24
C GLN A 343 4.95 22.09 -8.09
N TRP A 344 4.74 21.63 -6.85
CA TRP A 344 5.03 22.43 -5.65
C TRP A 344 6.51 22.77 -5.53
N ALA A 345 7.40 21.81 -5.79
CA ALA A 345 8.84 22.00 -5.77
C ALA A 345 9.31 22.92 -6.93
N LEU A 346 8.73 22.77 -8.13
CA LEU A 346 9.00 23.68 -9.26
C LEU A 346 8.57 25.12 -8.93
N ALA A 347 7.43 25.29 -8.24
CA ALA A 347 6.97 26.61 -7.84
C ALA A 347 7.93 27.30 -6.87
N ALA A 348 8.63 26.55 -6.03
CA ALA A 348 9.65 27.09 -5.13
C ALA A 348 10.90 27.59 -5.88
N GLN A 349 11.19 27.03 -7.07
CA GLN A 349 12.31 27.42 -7.92
C GLN A 349 11.94 28.51 -8.94
N GLU A 350 10.64 28.76 -9.18
CA GLU A 350 10.18 29.72 -10.18
C GLU A 350 10.31 31.16 -9.66
N LYS A 351 10.99 32.01 -10.46
CA LYS A 351 11.22 33.41 -10.13
C LYS A 351 10.01 34.31 -10.42
N ASP A 352 9.19 33.92 -11.40
CA ASP A 352 7.98 34.64 -11.76
C ASP A 352 6.86 34.27 -10.76
N ALA A 353 6.48 35.21 -9.92
CA ALA A 353 5.44 34.98 -8.89
C ALA A 353 4.10 34.50 -9.46
N LYS A 354 3.72 34.97 -10.66
CA LYS A 354 2.46 34.53 -11.33
C LYS A 354 2.55 33.10 -11.81
N LYS A 355 3.69 32.69 -12.36
CA LYS A 355 3.93 31.29 -12.76
C LYS A 355 4.06 30.38 -11.54
N ALA A 356 4.77 30.82 -10.51
CA ALA A 356 4.86 30.09 -9.24
C ALA A 356 3.48 29.88 -8.62
N GLY A 357 2.61 30.90 -8.63
CA GLY A 357 1.24 30.79 -8.17
C GLY A 357 0.43 29.73 -8.94
N LYS A 358 0.50 29.76 -10.29
CA LYS A 358 -0.17 28.75 -11.12
C LYS A 358 0.32 27.33 -10.87
N LEU A 359 1.64 27.16 -10.66
CA LEU A 359 2.20 25.84 -10.34
C LEU A 359 1.69 25.34 -8.98
N ARG A 360 1.59 26.21 -7.97
CA ARG A 360 1.02 25.84 -6.66
C ARG A 360 -0.47 25.47 -6.78
N GLU A 361 -1.26 26.29 -7.48
CA GLU A 361 -2.68 25.96 -7.73
C GLU A 361 -2.83 24.60 -8.44
N SER A 362 -2.01 24.32 -9.46
CA SER A 362 -2.01 23.01 -10.12
C SER A 362 -1.58 21.86 -9.19
N ALA A 363 -0.64 22.12 -8.29
CA ALA A 363 -0.23 21.14 -7.28
C ALA A 363 -1.39 20.80 -6.31
N LEU A 364 -2.15 21.81 -5.85
CA LEU A 364 -3.32 21.60 -5.01
C LEU A 364 -4.38 20.74 -5.70
N VAL A 365 -4.65 20.99 -6.99
CA VAL A 365 -5.59 20.16 -7.76
C VAL A 365 -5.12 18.69 -7.80
N ASN A 366 -3.83 18.44 -8.06
CA ASN A 366 -3.30 17.07 -8.10
C ASN A 366 -3.36 16.39 -6.73
N TYR A 367 -3.17 17.11 -5.63
CA TYR A 367 -3.37 16.57 -4.27
C TYR A 367 -4.84 16.23 -4.02
N GLN A 368 -5.78 17.09 -4.39
CA GLN A 368 -7.22 16.82 -4.28
C GLN A 368 -7.65 15.62 -5.12
N ASP A 369 -7.16 15.52 -6.35
CA ASP A 369 -7.41 14.37 -7.22
C ASP A 369 -6.87 13.06 -6.59
N SER A 370 -5.67 13.12 -6.00
CA SER A 370 -5.09 11.98 -5.30
C SER A 370 -5.94 11.55 -4.10
N ILE A 371 -6.40 12.50 -3.27
CA ILE A 371 -7.30 12.24 -2.14
C ILE A 371 -8.62 11.64 -2.65
N SER A 372 -9.23 12.23 -3.68
CA SER A 372 -10.47 11.73 -4.28
C SER A 372 -10.31 10.29 -4.78
N THR A 373 -9.17 9.97 -5.42
CA THR A 373 -8.86 8.62 -5.86
C THR A 373 -8.74 7.65 -4.68
N VAL A 374 -8.07 8.05 -3.60
CA VAL A 374 -7.97 7.25 -2.35
C VAL A 374 -9.34 7.02 -1.74
N GLU A 375 -10.20 8.05 -1.68
CA GLU A 375 -11.55 7.92 -1.14
C GLU A 375 -12.43 7.00 -2.01
N THR A 376 -12.30 7.09 -3.33
CA THR A 376 -12.98 6.18 -4.26
C THR A 376 -12.54 4.73 -4.04
N MET A 377 -11.23 4.49 -3.85
CA MET A 377 -10.72 3.17 -3.52
C MET A 377 -11.28 2.65 -2.18
N ARG A 378 -11.42 3.51 -1.19
CA ARG A 378 -12.00 3.14 0.11
C ARG A 378 -13.49 2.84 0.05
N ALA A 379 -14.22 3.60 -0.76
CA ALA A 379 -15.66 3.40 -0.96
C ALA A 379 -15.97 2.14 -1.78
N GLY A 380 -15.09 1.75 -2.70
CA GLY A 380 -15.26 0.64 -3.61
C GLY A 380 -14.77 -0.70 -3.11
N SER A 381 -14.71 -1.68 -4.02
CA SER A 381 -14.39 -3.10 -3.79
C SER A 381 -12.98 -3.41 -3.27
N LEU A 382 -12.10 -2.44 -3.15
CA LEU A 382 -10.78 -2.61 -2.51
C LEU A 382 -10.86 -2.83 -0.99
N ARG A 383 -12.06 -2.95 -0.42
CA ARG A 383 -12.27 -3.51 0.93
C ARG A 383 -11.96 -5.01 1.00
N ALA A 384 -11.87 -5.68 -0.13
CA ALA A 384 -11.33 -7.03 -0.25
C ALA A 384 -9.88 -6.89 -0.67
N ASP A 385 -9.03 -6.91 0.27
CA ASP A 385 -7.92 -7.76 0.29
C ASP A 385 -6.51 -7.32 0.15
N GLU A 386 -5.96 -6.44 -0.42
CA GLU A 386 -4.51 -6.37 -0.36
C GLU A 386 -4.02 -5.19 0.48
N SER A 387 -3.69 -5.53 1.74
CA SER A 387 -2.92 -4.63 2.60
C SER A 387 -3.66 -3.39 3.09
N ARG A 388 -4.84 -3.61 3.68
CA ARG A 388 -5.58 -2.54 4.36
C ARG A 388 -4.66 -1.77 5.31
N THR A 389 -3.89 -2.45 6.12
CA THR A 389 -2.97 -1.82 7.09
C THR A 389 -1.82 -1.08 6.39
N ILE A 390 -1.22 -1.66 5.34
CA ILE A 390 -0.14 -1.01 4.57
C ILE A 390 -0.71 0.13 3.73
N PHE A 391 -1.85 -0.06 3.08
CA PHE A 391 -2.55 0.98 2.33
C PHE A 391 -2.89 2.18 3.23
N LEU A 392 -3.46 1.92 4.41
CA LEU A 392 -3.86 2.97 5.35
C LEU A 392 -2.67 3.78 5.86
N SER A 393 -1.56 3.11 6.18
CA SER A 393 -0.35 3.79 6.65
C SER A 393 0.32 4.67 5.59
N THR A 394 0.12 4.36 4.31
CA THR A 394 0.71 5.12 3.18
C THR A 394 -0.19 6.21 2.66
N THR A 395 -1.50 6.05 2.76
CA THR A 395 -2.44 7.09 2.31
C THR A 395 -2.52 8.27 3.25
N LYS A 396 -2.18 8.12 4.56
CA LYS A 396 -2.11 9.24 5.50
C LYS A 396 -1.21 10.37 4.98
N ASP A 397 -0.10 10.03 4.37
CA ASP A 397 0.87 11.01 3.89
C ASP A 397 0.33 11.93 2.78
N VAL A 398 -0.61 11.49 1.94
CA VAL A 398 -1.19 12.36 0.91
C VAL A 398 -2.08 13.43 1.55
N PHE A 399 -2.81 13.08 2.61
CA PHE A 399 -3.61 14.05 3.35
C PHE A 399 -2.72 15.05 4.07
N ASP A 400 -1.67 14.59 4.75
CA ASP A 400 -0.73 15.46 5.48
C ASP A 400 0.01 16.42 4.52
N GLU A 401 0.44 15.95 3.34
CA GLU A 401 1.06 16.80 2.32
C GLU A 401 0.07 17.81 1.72
N ALA A 402 -1.14 17.38 1.42
CA ALA A 402 -2.18 18.25 0.91
C ALA A 402 -2.56 19.33 1.93
N ALA A 403 -2.80 18.95 3.18
CA ALA A 403 -3.11 19.89 4.26
C ALA A 403 -1.99 20.93 4.43
N SER A 404 -0.72 20.48 4.41
CA SER A 404 0.44 21.38 4.47
C SER A 404 0.51 22.32 3.26
N ALA A 405 0.24 21.82 2.05
CA ALA A 405 0.25 22.64 0.84
C ALA A 405 -0.86 23.71 0.85
N PHE A 406 -2.07 23.33 1.28
CA PHE A 406 -3.18 24.29 1.45
C PHE A 406 -2.89 25.32 2.55
N ALA A 407 -2.33 24.88 3.69
CA ALA A 407 -1.96 25.79 4.79
C ALA A 407 -0.90 26.80 4.35
N GLU A 408 0.13 26.36 3.62
CA GLU A 408 1.16 27.25 3.07
C GLU A 408 0.58 28.22 2.04
N MET A 409 -0.38 27.76 1.22
CA MET A 409 -1.08 28.61 0.25
C MET A 409 -1.93 29.68 0.95
N ALA A 410 -2.54 29.32 2.08
CA ALA A 410 -3.26 30.29 2.91
C ALA A 410 -2.31 31.39 3.41
N LEU A 411 -1.16 31.00 3.99
CA LEU A 411 -0.15 31.93 4.48
C LEU A 411 0.42 32.83 3.36
N LEU A 412 0.68 32.27 2.19
CA LEU A 412 1.16 33.02 1.02
C LEU A 412 0.11 33.99 0.45
N SER A 413 -1.17 33.76 0.73
CA SER A 413 -2.30 34.60 0.29
C SER A 413 -2.67 35.68 1.29
N MET A 414 -2.03 35.71 2.45
CA MET A 414 -2.22 36.78 3.43
C MET A 414 -1.61 38.07 2.92
N PRO A 415 -2.27 39.21 3.12
CA PRO A 415 -1.62 40.52 2.93
C PRO A 415 -0.42 40.63 3.87
N ALA A 416 0.62 41.38 3.43
CA ALA A 416 1.78 41.61 4.29
C ALA A 416 1.34 42.20 5.62
N PRO A 417 1.83 41.72 6.79
CA PRO A 417 1.32 42.11 8.08
C PRO A 417 1.55 43.64 8.32
N ALA A 418 0.46 44.36 8.43
CA ALA A 418 0.46 45.74 8.91
C ALA A 418 0.44 45.75 10.45
N GLY A 419 1.55 45.29 11.08
CA GLY A 419 1.64 45.26 12.55
C GLY A 419 1.44 43.86 13.17
N ASN A 420 1.77 43.73 14.45
CA ASN A 420 1.82 42.49 15.26
C ASN A 420 0.43 41.90 15.66
N THR A 421 -0.63 42.22 14.97
CA THR A 421 -1.98 41.65 15.26
C THR A 421 -2.26 40.52 14.26
N ALA A 422 -2.47 39.34 14.81
CA ALA A 422 -3.00 38.21 14.03
C ALA A 422 -4.46 38.52 13.63
N GLU A 423 -4.65 39.11 12.45
CA GLU A 423 -5.99 39.31 11.90
C GLU A 423 -6.59 37.94 11.51
N ALA A 424 -7.88 37.77 11.72
CA ALA A 424 -8.61 36.62 11.24
C ALA A 424 -8.48 36.52 9.71
N LEU A 425 -8.27 35.31 9.21
CA LEU A 425 -8.11 35.07 7.78
C LEU A 425 -9.37 35.51 7.01
N SER A 426 -9.17 36.06 5.82
CA SER A 426 -10.26 36.50 4.96
C SER A 426 -9.97 36.21 3.50
N GLY A 427 -10.99 36.25 2.63
CA GLY A 427 -10.86 36.05 1.19
C GLY A 427 -10.22 34.69 0.85
N LYS A 428 -9.30 34.68 -0.10
CA LYS A 428 -8.60 33.46 -0.56
C LYS A 428 -7.78 32.77 0.53
N ALA A 429 -7.19 33.52 1.44
CA ALA A 429 -6.44 32.96 2.56
C ALA A 429 -7.37 32.11 3.46
N LEU A 430 -8.58 32.59 3.72
CA LEU A 430 -9.59 31.85 4.47
C LEU A 430 -10.04 30.59 3.71
N GLU A 431 -10.26 30.67 2.40
CA GLU A 431 -10.64 29.51 1.57
C GLU A 431 -9.59 28.39 1.65
N TYR A 432 -8.32 28.73 1.47
CA TYR A 432 -7.23 27.76 1.58
C TYR A 432 -7.05 27.21 3.00
N ALA A 433 -7.19 28.04 4.02
CA ALA A 433 -7.10 27.59 5.40
C ALA A 433 -8.26 26.66 5.78
N ALA A 434 -9.47 26.95 5.32
CA ALA A 434 -10.64 26.09 5.53
C ALA A 434 -10.49 24.74 4.82
N GLU A 435 -9.92 24.72 3.61
CA GLU A 435 -9.66 23.46 2.92
C GLU A 435 -8.50 22.67 3.59
N ALA A 436 -7.45 23.35 4.07
CA ALA A 436 -6.39 22.72 4.86
C ALA A 436 -6.94 22.06 6.13
N PHE A 437 -7.79 22.80 6.87
CA PHE A 437 -8.47 22.29 8.05
C PHE A 437 -9.34 21.07 7.73
N LYS A 438 -10.17 21.14 6.70
CA LYS A 438 -11.01 20.03 6.24
C LYS A 438 -10.20 18.79 5.87
N VAL A 439 -9.08 18.94 5.17
CA VAL A 439 -8.19 17.82 4.79
C VAL A 439 -7.54 17.20 6.04
N THR A 440 -7.17 18.01 7.04
CA THR A 440 -6.66 17.52 8.33
C THR A 440 -7.72 16.69 9.05
N GLU A 441 -8.94 17.20 9.15
CA GLU A 441 -10.06 16.48 9.73
C GLU A 441 -10.41 15.20 8.97
N GLN A 442 -10.29 15.19 7.64
CA GLN A 442 -10.42 13.98 6.85
C GLN A 442 -9.39 12.92 7.25
N SER A 443 -8.12 13.32 7.39
CA SER A 443 -7.05 12.43 7.81
C SER A 443 -7.32 11.79 9.17
N ARG A 444 -7.82 12.58 10.14
CA ARG A 444 -8.15 12.14 11.51
C ARG A 444 -9.37 11.22 11.53
N ALA A 445 -10.47 11.63 10.91
CA ALA A 445 -11.70 10.83 10.83
C ALA A 445 -11.42 9.46 10.20
N ARG A 446 -10.56 9.41 9.17
CA ARG A 446 -10.16 8.15 8.53
C ARG A 446 -9.31 7.28 9.44
N SER A 447 -8.37 7.84 10.17
CA SER A 447 -7.55 7.10 11.13
C SER A 447 -8.41 6.46 12.23
N LEU A 448 -9.43 7.17 12.72
CA LEU A 448 -10.38 6.63 13.70
C LEU A 448 -11.24 5.50 13.11
N LEU A 449 -11.78 5.68 11.90
CA LEU A 449 -12.58 4.65 11.22
C LEU A 449 -11.75 3.39 10.94
N ASP A 450 -10.48 3.55 10.59
CA ASP A 450 -9.55 2.45 10.37
C ASP A 450 -9.32 1.68 11.68
N LEU A 451 -9.08 2.38 12.79
CA LEU A 451 -8.92 1.79 14.12
C LEU A 451 -10.20 1.04 14.57
N LEU A 452 -11.38 1.64 14.40
CA LEU A 452 -12.66 1.01 14.72
C LEU A 452 -12.89 -0.27 13.90
N SER A 453 -12.44 -0.26 12.65
CA SER A 453 -12.55 -1.44 11.79
C SER A 453 -11.59 -2.56 12.18
N GLU A 454 -10.41 -2.24 12.70
CA GLU A 454 -9.43 -3.21 13.22
C GLU A 454 -9.90 -3.87 14.53
N THR A 455 -10.62 -3.12 15.36
CA THR A 455 -11.11 -3.63 16.66
C THR A 455 -12.36 -4.50 16.56
N ASN A 456 -12.84 -4.84 15.35
CA ASN A 456 -14.11 -5.57 15.15
C ASN A 456 -15.31 -4.97 15.92
N ALA A 457 -15.25 -3.69 16.26
CA ALA A 457 -16.38 -2.98 16.83
C ALA A 457 -17.55 -3.12 15.86
N SER A 458 -18.70 -3.63 16.32
CA SER A 458 -19.85 -3.94 15.47
C SER A 458 -20.48 -2.66 14.91
N VAL A 459 -19.81 -2.11 13.89
CA VAL A 459 -20.31 -0.95 13.12
C VAL A 459 -21.59 -1.34 12.35
N THR A 460 -21.85 -2.64 12.25
CA THR A 460 -23.01 -3.23 11.55
C THR A 460 -24.28 -3.33 12.39
N GLU A 461 -24.24 -2.92 13.65
CA GLU A 461 -25.41 -2.96 14.52
C GLU A 461 -26.54 -2.06 13.98
N GLY A 462 -27.73 -2.65 13.84
CA GLY A 462 -28.91 -1.96 13.32
C GLY A 462 -29.03 -1.94 11.80
N ILE A 463 -28.11 -2.59 11.05
CA ILE A 463 -28.26 -2.77 9.61
C ILE A 463 -29.10 -4.02 9.31
N PRO A 464 -30.10 -3.96 8.43
CA PRO A 464 -30.84 -5.13 7.97
C PRO A 464 -29.90 -6.21 7.40
N ALA A 465 -30.10 -7.46 7.80
CA ALA A 465 -29.22 -8.57 7.43
C ALA A 465 -29.20 -8.85 5.91
N ASP A 466 -30.31 -8.57 5.22
CA ASP A 466 -30.43 -8.70 3.78
C ASP A 466 -29.55 -7.68 3.03
N LEU A 467 -29.47 -6.44 3.51
CA LEU A 467 -28.58 -5.41 2.94
C LEU A 467 -27.11 -5.78 3.13
N LEU A 468 -26.73 -6.29 4.30
CA LEU A 468 -25.37 -6.77 4.54
C LEU A 468 -25.03 -7.94 3.60
N LYS A 469 -25.97 -8.86 3.41
CA LYS A 469 -25.80 -9.99 2.49
C LYS A 469 -25.66 -9.51 1.05
N ARG A 470 -26.55 -8.64 0.58
CA ARG A 470 -26.48 -8.08 -0.79
C ARG A 470 -25.16 -7.34 -1.05
N LYS A 471 -24.71 -6.57 -0.06
CA LYS A 471 -23.40 -5.90 -0.14
C LYS A 471 -22.27 -6.91 -0.30
N GLN A 472 -22.30 -7.99 0.47
CA GLN A 472 -21.30 -9.02 0.44
C GLN A 472 -21.33 -9.80 -0.88
N ASP A 473 -22.51 -10.21 -1.36
CA ASP A 473 -22.68 -10.93 -2.63
C ASP A 473 -22.20 -10.07 -3.82
N ASN A 474 -22.48 -8.77 -3.78
CA ASN A 474 -22.02 -7.83 -4.81
C ASN A 474 -20.48 -7.73 -4.83
N LEU A 475 -19.83 -7.59 -3.68
CA LEU A 475 -18.37 -7.54 -3.58
C LEU A 475 -17.71 -8.84 -4.08
N GLU A 476 -18.30 -10.00 -3.78
CA GLU A 476 -17.82 -11.28 -4.29
C GLU A 476 -17.88 -11.34 -5.80
N ARG A 477 -19.00 -10.90 -6.36
CA ARG A 477 -19.19 -10.90 -7.82
C ARG A 477 -18.22 -9.95 -8.52
N GLN A 478 -17.99 -8.75 -7.98
CA GLN A 478 -16.98 -7.83 -8.51
C GLN A 478 -15.60 -8.48 -8.52
N GLN A 479 -15.24 -9.19 -7.47
CA GLN A 479 -13.95 -9.85 -7.36
C GLN A 479 -13.80 -11.01 -8.35
N GLU A 480 -14.82 -11.85 -8.49
CA GLU A 480 -14.84 -12.92 -9.49
C GLU A 480 -14.62 -12.38 -10.91
N LEU A 481 -15.26 -11.26 -11.24
CA LEU A 481 -15.09 -10.62 -12.55
C LEU A 481 -13.68 -10.03 -12.74
N ALA A 482 -13.10 -9.43 -11.70
CA ALA A 482 -11.74 -8.93 -11.74
C ALA A 482 -10.72 -10.06 -11.94
N GLU A 483 -10.94 -11.23 -11.31
CA GLU A 483 -10.14 -12.43 -11.54
C GLU A 483 -10.30 -12.98 -12.96
N GLN A 484 -11.54 -13.02 -13.48
CA GLN A 484 -11.79 -13.42 -14.85
C GLN A 484 -11.08 -12.50 -15.85
N LEU A 485 -11.12 -11.18 -15.65
CA LEU A 485 -10.39 -10.21 -16.48
C LEU A 485 -8.88 -10.46 -16.47
N THR A 486 -8.33 -10.79 -15.30
CA THR A 486 -6.92 -11.16 -15.16
C THR A 486 -6.63 -12.51 -15.82
N GLY A 487 -7.52 -13.50 -15.67
CA GLY A 487 -7.38 -14.85 -16.22
C GLY A 487 -7.54 -14.91 -17.74
N ILE A 488 -8.40 -14.09 -18.35
CA ILE A 488 -8.56 -13.99 -19.81
C ILE A 488 -7.27 -13.52 -20.48
N SER A 489 -6.51 -12.68 -19.82
CA SER A 489 -5.19 -12.25 -20.30
C SER A 489 -4.19 -13.41 -20.42
N LEU A 490 -4.48 -14.58 -19.84
CA LEU A 490 -3.59 -15.75 -19.78
C LEU A 490 -4.09 -16.97 -20.54
N SER A 491 -5.34 -16.99 -21.05
CA SER A 491 -5.90 -18.18 -21.74
C SER A 491 -6.35 -17.85 -23.15
N ALA A 492 -5.92 -18.69 -24.09
CA ALA A 492 -6.33 -18.65 -25.50
C ALA A 492 -7.73 -19.27 -25.75
N ASP A 493 -8.56 -19.43 -24.74
CA ASP A 493 -9.84 -20.14 -24.82
C ASP A 493 -10.93 -19.22 -25.38
N SER A 494 -11.48 -19.58 -26.55
CA SER A 494 -12.41 -18.76 -27.32
C SER A 494 -13.83 -18.67 -26.75
N ASP A 495 -14.17 -19.45 -25.72
CA ASP A 495 -15.53 -19.52 -25.15
C ASP A 495 -15.76 -18.61 -23.93
N LYS A 496 -14.79 -17.78 -23.57
CA LYS A 496 -14.92 -16.84 -22.44
C LYS A 496 -15.47 -15.49 -22.88
N LYS A 497 -16.26 -14.85 -22.00
CA LYS A 497 -16.81 -13.50 -22.19
C LYS A 497 -15.70 -12.53 -22.61
N LYS A 498 -16.00 -11.64 -23.54
CA LYS A 498 -15.03 -10.60 -23.98
C LYS A 498 -14.66 -9.70 -22.81
N PRO A 499 -13.41 -9.20 -22.74
CA PRO A 499 -12.99 -8.27 -21.68
C PRO A 499 -13.94 -7.07 -21.52
N SER A 500 -14.46 -6.52 -22.61
CA SER A 500 -15.43 -5.41 -22.61
C SER A 500 -16.75 -5.75 -21.89
N ASP A 501 -17.19 -7.00 -21.98
CA ASP A 501 -18.45 -7.43 -21.37
C ASP A 501 -18.28 -7.60 -19.85
N LEU A 502 -17.11 -8.08 -19.41
CA LEU A 502 -16.74 -8.18 -18.01
C LEU A 502 -16.54 -6.78 -17.39
N GLU A 503 -15.92 -5.85 -18.12
CA GLU A 503 -15.77 -4.46 -17.67
C GLU A 503 -17.15 -3.80 -17.51
N SER A 504 -18.06 -4.00 -18.47
CA SER A 504 -19.43 -3.47 -18.38
C SER A 504 -20.22 -4.08 -17.21
N GLU A 505 -20.03 -5.37 -16.91
CA GLU A 505 -20.65 -6.03 -15.77
C GLU A 505 -20.08 -5.49 -14.45
N LEU A 506 -18.78 -5.20 -14.40
CA LEU A 506 -18.12 -4.59 -13.25
C LEU A 506 -18.65 -3.17 -12.97
N ASP A 507 -18.83 -2.36 -14.01
CA ASP A 507 -19.40 -1.00 -13.89
C ASP A 507 -20.85 -1.03 -13.34
N LYS A 508 -21.66 -2.04 -13.76
CA LYS A 508 -23.01 -2.24 -13.22
C LYS A 508 -23.00 -2.64 -11.74
N LEU A 509 -22.11 -3.55 -11.36
CA LEU A 509 -21.97 -3.97 -9.96
C LEU A 509 -21.48 -2.83 -9.08
N GLN A 510 -20.64 -1.95 -9.59
CA GLN A 510 -20.20 -0.75 -8.86
C GLN A 510 -21.41 0.18 -8.60
N THR A 511 -22.25 0.41 -9.58
CA THR A 511 -23.47 1.21 -9.42
C THR A 511 -24.42 0.58 -8.39
N GLU A 512 -24.62 -0.74 -8.46
CA GLU A 512 -25.45 -1.47 -7.50
C GLU A 512 -24.85 -1.40 -6.08
N PHE A 513 -23.53 -1.45 -5.94
CA PHE A 513 -22.86 -1.31 -4.66
C PHE A 513 -23.14 0.05 -4.02
N ASP A 514 -23.06 1.13 -4.81
CA ASP A 514 -23.34 2.48 -4.35
C ASP A 514 -24.80 2.63 -3.90
N ASP A 515 -25.73 1.99 -4.59
CA ASP A 515 -27.15 1.94 -4.21
C ASP A 515 -27.37 1.17 -2.90
N ILE A 516 -26.70 0.03 -2.72
CA ILE A 516 -26.77 -0.75 -1.48
C ILE A 516 -26.20 0.05 -0.31
N GLU A 517 -25.06 0.72 -0.48
CA GLU A 517 -24.46 1.59 0.54
C GLU A 517 -25.39 2.73 0.94
N ASN A 518 -26.07 3.35 -0.02
CA ASN A 518 -27.07 4.38 0.26
C ASN A 518 -28.27 3.85 1.05
N GLN A 519 -28.75 2.63 0.72
CA GLN A 519 -29.81 1.96 1.46
C GLN A 519 -29.38 1.65 2.89
N ILE A 520 -28.14 1.15 3.09
CA ILE A 520 -27.58 0.87 4.43
C ILE A 520 -27.49 2.15 5.27
N ARG A 521 -27.00 3.26 4.69
CA ARG A 521 -26.92 4.55 5.37
C ARG A 521 -28.29 5.10 5.76
N THR A 522 -29.29 4.88 4.92
CA THR A 522 -30.68 5.28 5.20
C THR A 522 -31.27 4.42 6.32
N ALA A 523 -31.00 3.12 6.31
CA ALA A 523 -31.53 2.16 7.30
C ALA A 523 -30.86 2.29 8.67
N SER A 524 -29.58 2.68 8.72
CA SER A 524 -28.83 2.84 9.97
C SER A 524 -28.14 4.20 10.04
N PRO A 525 -28.77 5.20 10.71
CA PRO A 525 -28.15 6.51 10.95
C PRO A 525 -26.82 6.41 11.71
N ARG A 526 -26.68 5.42 12.59
CA ARG A 526 -25.42 5.14 13.29
C ARG A 526 -24.33 4.68 12.34
N TYR A 527 -24.64 3.76 11.42
CA TYR A 527 -23.72 3.37 10.35
C TYR A 527 -23.38 4.56 9.46
N ALA A 528 -24.37 5.37 9.10
CA ALA A 528 -24.17 6.57 8.30
C ALA A 528 -23.22 7.56 9.00
N SER A 529 -23.40 7.83 10.29
CA SER A 529 -22.52 8.72 11.06
C SER A 529 -21.09 8.18 11.20
N LEU A 530 -20.93 6.87 11.35
CA LEU A 530 -19.63 6.23 11.51
C LEU A 530 -18.90 6.04 10.17
N THR A 531 -19.62 5.75 9.07
CA THR A 531 -18.99 5.43 7.78
C THR A 531 -18.98 6.58 6.79
N ALA A 532 -19.94 7.49 6.90
CA ALA A 532 -19.96 8.69 6.07
C ALA A 532 -18.94 9.73 6.52
N GLY A 533 -18.16 9.45 7.59
CA GLY A 533 -17.12 10.31 8.14
C GLY A 533 -16.98 11.65 7.44
N LYS A 534 -18.10 12.44 7.41
CA LYS A 534 -18.03 13.77 6.85
C LYS A 534 -17.08 14.53 7.75
N PRO A 535 -15.90 14.87 7.28
CA PRO A 535 -15.01 15.68 8.11
C PRO A 535 -15.77 16.92 8.50
N LEU A 536 -15.62 17.34 9.74
CA LEU A 536 -16.21 18.59 10.19
C LEU A 536 -15.64 19.72 9.33
N SER A 537 -16.51 20.50 8.72
CA SER A 537 -16.08 21.73 8.07
C SER A 537 -15.79 22.80 9.13
N LEU A 538 -15.01 23.80 8.76
CA LEU A 538 -14.79 24.97 9.63
C LEU A 538 -16.12 25.56 10.11
N ALA A 539 -17.11 25.66 9.23
CA ALA A 539 -18.44 26.18 9.58
C ALA A 539 -19.19 25.26 10.57
N ASP A 540 -19.05 23.93 10.43
CA ASP A 540 -19.65 22.97 11.38
C ASP A 540 -19.04 23.13 12.78
N VAL A 541 -17.73 23.30 12.87
CA VAL A 541 -17.02 23.52 14.14
C VAL A 541 -17.45 24.84 14.78
N GLN A 542 -17.47 25.93 14.02
CA GLN A 542 -17.87 27.23 14.48
C GLN A 542 -19.34 27.30 14.90
N GLY A 543 -20.23 26.60 14.18
CA GLY A 543 -21.67 26.63 14.45
C GLY A 543 -22.12 25.67 15.56
N ASN A 544 -21.52 24.49 15.66
CA ASN A 544 -22.03 23.41 16.48
C ASN A 544 -21.14 23.05 17.69
N VAL A 545 -19.83 23.40 17.65
CA VAL A 545 -18.87 23.00 18.69
C VAL A 545 -18.42 24.16 19.56
N LEU A 546 -18.24 25.36 18.97
CA LEU A 546 -17.65 26.48 19.64
C LEU A 546 -18.70 27.49 20.14
N ASP A 547 -18.52 27.92 21.37
CA ASP A 547 -19.17 29.12 21.94
C ASP A 547 -18.23 30.33 21.91
N ASP A 548 -18.69 31.49 22.38
CA ASP A 548 -17.90 32.74 22.38
C ASP A 548 -16.72 32.69 23.36
N GLN A 549 -16.72 31.75 24.32
CA GLN A 549 -15.71 31.60 25.37
C GLN A 549 -14.74 30.42 25.06
N THR A 550 -14.86 29.77 23.93
CA THR A 550 -14.02 28.62 23.57
C THR A 550 -13.18 28.91 22.34
N VAL A 551 -11.91 28.52 22.37
CA VAL A 551 -11.00 28.52 21.23
C VAL A 551 -10.55 27.08 20.98
N LEU A 552 -10.73 26.59 19.77
CA LEU A 552 -10.14 25.33 19.34
C LEU A 552 -8.69 25.57 18.93
N LEU A 553 -7.77 24.77 19.50
CA LEU A 553 -6.38 24.68 19.10
C LEU A 553 -6.15 23.31 18.46
N GLU A 554 -6.04 23.28 17.15
CA GLU A 554 -5.82 22.05 16.40
C GLU A 554 -4.42 22.05 15.80
N TYR A 555 -3.69 20.94 16.03
CA TYR A 555 -2.31 20.77 15.58
C TYR A 555 -2.23 19.76 14.45
N SER A 556 -1.41 20.06 13.45
CA SER A 556 -1.00 19.11 12.41
C SER A 556 0.53 19.13 12.31
N LEU A 557 1.16 18.03 12.71
CA LEU A 557 2.61 17.93 12.75
C LEU A 557 3.14 17.33 11.43
N GLY A 558 3.87 18.15 10.66
CA GLY A 558 4.50 17.75 9.40
C GLY A 558 6.03 17.63 9.52
N ASN A 559 6.65 16.86 8.62
CA ASN A 559 8.11 16.62 8.64
C ASN A 559 8.93 17.87 8.29
N GLU A 560 8.39 18.77 7.48
CA GLU A 560 9.08 20.00 7.06
C GLU A 560 8.57 21.23 7.84
N ALA A 561 7.29 21.29 8.10
CA ALA A 561 6.64 22.32 8.89
C ALA A 561 5.41 21.72 9.58
N SER A 562 5.02 22.28 10.71
CA SER A 562 3.78 21.96 11.41
C SER A 562 2.88 23.18 11.40
N TYR A 563 1.60 22.98 11.65
CA TYR A 563 0.59 24.03 11.63
C TYR A 563 -0.28 23.97 12.87
N LEU A 564 -0.72 25.15 13.33
CA LEU A 564 -1.68 25.32 14.38
C LEU A 564 -2.85 26.17 13.85
N TRP A 565 -4.04 25.62 13.89
CA TRP A 565 -5.27 26.38 13.70
C TRP A 565 -5.79 26.84 15.06
N ALA A 566 -6.02 28.12 15.22
CA ALA A 566 -6.77 28.68 16.32
C ALA A 566 -8.13 29.13 15.80
N VAL A 567 -9.17 28.34 16.10
CA VAL A 567 -10.53 28.57 15.60
C VAL A 567 -11.39 29.12 16.73
N THR A 568 -12.00 30.24 16.47
CA THR A 568 -13.04 30.85 17.33
C THR A 568 -14.40 30.76 16.63
N LYS A 569 -15.47 31.03 17.33
CA LYS A 569 -16.82 31.08 16.76
C LYS A 569 -16.95 32.00 15.54
N SER A 570 -16.14 33.04 15.45
CA SER A 570 -16.25 34.11 14.43
C SER A 570 -15.06 34.13 13.44
N GLY A 571 -14.02 33.32 13.64
CA GLY A 571 -12.84 33.40 12.79
C GLY A 571 -11.88 32.25 12.97
N ILE A 572 -10.90 32.20 12.09
CA ILE A 572 -9.79 31.25 12.14
C ILE A 572 -8.47 31.96 11.91
N SER A 573 -7.47 31.61 12.68
CA SER A 573 -6.07 32.00 12.48
C SER A 573 -5.21 30.79 12.27
N LEU A 574 -4.20 30.90 11.41
CA LEU A 574 -3.28 29.82 11.05
C LEU A 574 -1.84 30.25 11.36
N TYR A 575 -1.13 29.39 12.08
CA TYR A 575 0.25 29.64 12.48
C TYR A 575 1.14 28.50 11.99
N LYS A 576 2.28 28.87 11.39
CA LYS A 576 3.32 27.93 11.02
C LYS A 576 4.21 27.66 12.22
N LEU A 577 4.36 26.41 12.59
CA LEU A 577 5.19 25.94 13.69
C LEU A 577 6.45 25.22 13.16
N ALA A 578 7.35 24.91 14.08
CA ALA A 578 8.54 24.11 13.76
C ALA A 578 8.15 22.70 13.21
N ALA A 579 9.07 22.08 12.50
CA ALA A 579 8.90 20.73 11.99
C ALA A 579 8.69 19.70 13.12
N ARG A 580 7.93 18.64 12.83
CA ARG A 580 7.60 17.54 13.78
C ARG A 580 8.79 17.06 14.60
N PRO A 581 10.01 16.79 14.04
CA PRO A 581 11.12 16.29 14.87
C PRO A 581 11.55 17.25 15.99
N ALA A 582 11.42 18.55 15.74
CA ALA A 582 11.74 19.56 16.75
C ALA A 582 10.66 19.63 17.84
N LEU A 583 9.38 19.57 17.46
CA LEU A 583 8.26 19.57 18.40
C LEU A 583 8.20 18.27 19.21
N ASP A 584 8.42 17.12 18.57
CA ASP A 584 8.53 15.82 19.25
C ASP A 584 9.63 15.83 20.33
N LYS A 585 10.78 16.46 20.01
CA LYS A 585 11.88 16.61 20.98
C LYS A 585 11.45 17.45 22.16
N LEU A 586 10.85 18.62 21.95
CA LEU A 586 10.40 19.50 23.03
C LEU A 586 9.33 18.81 23.91
N ALA A 587 8.40 18.09 23.31
CA ALA A 587 7.38 17.32 24.02
C ALA A 587 7.99 16.20 24.87
N MET A 588 8.98 15.48 24.32
CA MET A 588 9.72 14.43 25.05
C MET A 588 10.57 15.00 26.16
N ASP A 589 11.27 16.12 25.95
CA ASP A 589 12.07 16.81 26.94
C ASP A 589 11.21 17.24 28.14
N MET A 590 10.05 17.85 27.88
CA MET A 590 9.11 18.22 28.95
C MET A 590 8.57 16.97 29.67
N ARG A 591 8.13 15.95 28.94
CA ARG A 591 7.61 14.72 29.52
C ARG A 591 8.64 14.03 30.41
N ALA A 592 9.92 14.05 30.03
CA ALA A 592 11.01 13.48 30.83
C ALA A 592 11.11 14.14 32.21
N GLN A 593 10.77 15.42 32.36
CA GLN A 593 10.77 16.12 33.64
C GLN A 593 9.55 15.77 34.53
N LEU A 594 8.48 15.22 33.92
CA LEU A 594 7.27 14.82 34.65
C LEU A 594 7.33 13.38 35.18
N ILE A 595 8.24 12.56 34.64
CA ILE A 595 8.38 11.14 35.01
C ILE A 595 9.41 11.03 36.14
N PRO A 596 9.06 10.47 37.33
CA PRO A 596 10.01 10.27 38.42
C PRO A 596 11.25 9.48 37.97
N SER A 597 12.43 9.92 38.36
CA SER A 597 13.72 9.33 37.96
C SER A 597 13.82 7.81 38.15
N LYS A 598 13.14 7.25 39.14
CA LYS A 598 13.04 5.79 39.41
C LYS A 598 12.26 5.04 38.32
N LEU A 599 11.24 5.66 37.69
CA LEU A 599 10.51 5.08 36.57
C LEU A 599 11.30 5.20 35.25
N GLN A 600 12.06 6.26 35.06
CA GLN A 600 12.94 6.44 33.89
C GLN A 600 13.99 5.32 33.79
N ARG A 601 14.59 4.93 34.91
CA ARG A 601 15.57 3.80 34.95
C ARG A 601 14.94 2.46 34.53
N ARG A 602 13.67 2.25 34.84
CA ARG A 602 12.92 1.04 34.50
C ARG A 602 12.53 0.96 33.02
N ILE A 603 12.26 2.11 32.41
CA ILE A 603 11.90 2.21 30.98
C ILE A 603 13.14 2.06 30.08
N VAL A 604 14.33 2.46 30.56
CA VAL A 604 15.60 2.35 29.83
C VAL A 604 16.30 1.01 30.01
N GLY A 605 15.71 0.05 30.77
CA GLY A 605 16.24 -1.31 30.89
C GLY A 605 17.51 -1.42 31.77
N ILE A 606 17.75 -0.46 32.63
CA ILE A 606 18.86 -0.51 33.60
C ILE A 606 18.38 -1.23 34.86
N ASP A 607 19.06 -2.33 35.16
CA ASP A 607 18.77 -3.29 36.24
C ASP A 607 18.70 -2.61 37.62
N VAL A 608 17.54 -2.71 38.28
CA VAL A 608 17.25 -2.10 39.58
C VAL A 608 17.72 -2.99 40.75
N ALA A 609 18.46 -4.06 40.45
CA ALA A 609 18.87 -5.04 41.47
C ALA A 609 19.90 -4.53 42.49
N ALA A 610 20.53 -3.37 42.25
CA ALA A 610 21.62 -2.87 43.15
C ALA A 610 21.14 -1.95 44.29
N ASP A 611 19.88 -1.46 44.26
CA ASP A 611 19.41 -0.42 45.19
C ASP A 611 18.40 -0.90 46.27
N SER A 612 18.10 -2.21 46.29
CA SER A 612 17.16 -2.78 47.28
C SER A 612 17.77 -3.02 48.69
N GLN A 613 19.04 -2.68 48.92
CA GLN A 613 19.68 -2.82 50.23
C GLN A 613 19.81 -1.51 51.04
N ARG A 614 19.34 -0.37 50.49
CA ARG A 614 19.33 0.88 51.27
C ARG A 614 17.89 1.24 51.60
N GLY A 615 17.59 1.16 52.88
CA GLY A 615 16.28 1.35 53.49
C GLY A 615 15.52 2.54 53.01
N LEU A 616 14.18 2.45 53.09
CA LEU A 616 13.17 3.46 52.80
C LEU A 616 13.47 4.81 53.49
N GLY A 617 14.46 5.55 52.98
CA GLY A 617 14.59 6.97 53.19
C GLY A 617 13.72 7.68 52.18
N ILE A 618 12.52 8.12 52.55
CA ILE A 618 11.76 9.09 51.78
C ILE A 618 12.60 10.36 51.85
N SER A 619 13.38 10.63 50.82
CA SER A 619 14.04 11.91 50.62
C SER A 619 12.97 12.97 50.41
N THR A 620 12.85 13.87 51.36
CA THR A 620 11.92 14.99 51.32
C THR A 620 12.42 16.14 50.42
N THR A 621 13.51 15.98 49.70
CA THR A 621 14.06 17.02 48.78
C THR A 621 14.37 16.52 47.38
N PRO A 622 13.45 15.91 46.60
CA PRO A 622 13.76 15.47 45.23
C PRO A 622 13.34 16.44 44.14
N PHE A 623 12.64 17.51 44.44
CA PHE A 623 12.04 18.34 43.39
C PHE A 623 12.73 19.70 43.16
N ALA A 624 13.61 20.13 44.06
CA ALA A 624 14.22 21.45 43.95
C ALA A 624 15.34 21.53 42.90
N GLU A 625 16.07 20.46 42.68
CA GLU A 625 17.15 20.43 41.65
C GLU A 625 16.63 20.37 40.24
N ASP A 626 15.44 19.79 40.00
CA ASP A 626 14.84 19.60 38.68
C ASP A 626 13.84 20.71 38.31
N ALA A 627 13.48 21.61 39.22
CA ALA A 627 12.51 22.65 38.95
C ALA A 627 12.93 23.59 37.81
N ALA A 628 14.19 23.95 37.75
CA ALA A 628 14.71 24.82 36.68
C ALA A 628 14.68 24.09 35.32
N ALA A 629 14.99 22.80 35.30
CA ALA A 629 14.92 21.98 34.08
C ALA A 629 13.47 21.81 33.59
N PHE A 630 12.53 21.54 34.49
CA PHE A 630 11.10 21.49 34.16
C PHE A 630 10.59 22.83 33.62
N VAL A 631 10.89 23.94 34.32
CA VAL A 631 10.46 25.29 33.90
C VAL A 631 11.01 25.60 32.51
N SER A 632 12.29 25.33 32.28
CA SER A 632 12.93 25.53 30.97
C SER A 632 12.27 24.72 29.86
N ALA A 633 12.07 23.42 30.06
CA ALA A 633 11.48 22.52 29.07
C ALA A 633 10.00 22.88 28.80
N SER A 634 9.24 23.13 29.86
CA SER A 634 7.83 23.52 29.79
C SER A 634 7.62 24.87 29.07
N ASN A 635 8.44 25.89 29.40
CA ASN A 635 8.39 27.20 28.74
C ASN A 635 8.84 27.12 27.27
N ALA A 636 9.86 26.33 26.97
CA ALA A 636 10.28 26.12 25.58
C ALA A 636 9.16 25.52 24.73
N LEU A 637 8.44 24.52 25.26
CA LEU A 637 7.29 23.93 24.58
C LEU A 637 6.13 24.92 24.48
N TYR A 638 5.81 25.65 25.56
CA TYR A 638 4.78 26.74 25.54
C TYR A 638 5.04 27.71 24.39
N LYS A 639 6.25 28.21 24.28
CA LYS A 639 6.65 29.13 23.20
C LYS A 639 6.50 28.55 21.81
N ALA A 640 6.74 27.26 21.68
CA ALA A 640 6.68 26.59 20.38
C ALA A 640 5.24 26.30 19.92
N VAL A 641 4.31 26.01 20.86
CA VAL A 641 3.00 25.47 20.50
C VAL A 641 1.80 26.33 20.95
N ILE A 642 1.95 27.22 21.91
CA ILE A 642 0.85 28.07 22.43
C ILE A 642 1.06 29.55 22.14
N GLU A 643 2.27 30.05 22.39
CA GLU A 643 2.58 31.48 22.26
C GLU A 643 2.24 32.06 20.87
N PRO A 644 2.43 31.34 19.75
CA PRO A 644 2.05 31.83 18.41
C PRO A 644 0.59 32.24 18.31
N ALA A 645 -0.32 31.56 19.01
CA ALA A 645 -1.75 31.85 19.04
C ALA A 645 -2.15 32.76 20.18
N GLY A 646 -1.21 33.29 20.99
CA GLY A 646 -1.47 34.00 22.24
C GLY A 646 -2.49 35.14 22.14
N SER A 647 -2.50 35.87 21.02
CA SER A 647 -3.46 36.95 20.77
C SER A 647 -4.90 36.46 20.60
N ALA A 648 -5.14 35.22 20.20
CA ALA A 648 -6.47 34.64 20.02
C ALA A 648 -7.02 33.98 21.28
N LEU A 649 -6.17 33.68 22.28
CA LEU A 649 -6.54 32.85 23.42
C LEU A 649 -7.28 33.68 24.51
N GLY A 650 -6.74 34.80 24.93
CA GLY A 650 -7.26 35.54 26.08
C GLY A 650 -7.36 34.65 27.32
N GLU A 651 -8.47 34.79 28.08
CA GLU A 651 -8.83 33.92 29.21
C GLU A 651 -9.89 32.86 28.83
N LYS A 652 -9.95 32.52 27.55
CA LYS A 652 -10.94 31.56 27.02
C LYS A 652 -10.59 30.14 27.38
N ARG A 653 -11.60 29.27 27.31
CA ARG A 653 -11.45 27.81 27.33
C ARG A 653 -10.71 27.34 26.07
N LEU A 654 -9.75 26.48 26.25
CA LEU A 654 -8.97 25.91 25.16
C LEU A 654 -9.45 24.48 24.90
N LEU A 655 -10.03 24.23 23.73
CA LEU A 655 -10.31 22.89 23.22
C LEU A 655 -9.10 22.46 22.41
N VAL A 656 -8.32 21.50 22.93
CA VAL A 656 -7.05 21.08 22.34
C VAL A 656 -7.24 19.78 21.57
N VAL A 657 -6.89 19.81 20.28
CA VAL A 657 -6.81 18.65 19.39
C VAL A 657 -5.33 18.47 19.02
N ALA A 658 -4.65 17.63 19.79
CA ALA A 658 -3.22 17.40 19.65
C ALA A 658 -2.90 16.43 18.50
N ASP A 659 -1.64 16.40 18.04
CA ASP A 659 -1.10 15.46 17.07
C ASP A 659 0.27 14.92 17.51
N GLY A 660 0.59 13.68 17.18
CA GLY A 660 1.90 13.07 17.43
C GLY A 660 2.28 13.06 18.92
N ALA A 661 3.50 13.54 19.23
CA ALA A 661 4.01 13.57 20.60
C ALA A 661 3.25 14.55 21.51
N LEU A 662 2.53 15.53 20.97
CA LEU A 662 1.74 16.47 21.75
C LEU A 662 0.57 15.78 22.47
N ASN A 663 0.09 14.62 22.01
CA ASN A 663 -0.93 13.83 22.71
C ASN A 663 -0.47 13.32 24.10
N TYR A 664 0.82 13.35 24.39
CA TYR A 664 1.39 12.90 25.66
C TYR A 664 1.80 14.07 26.57
N VAL A 665 1.47 15.29 26.19
CA VAL A 665 1.80 16.52 26.91
C VAL A 665 0.59 16.99 27.71
N PRO A 666 0.69 17.17 29.03
CA PRO A 666 -0.33 17.88 29.80
C PRO A 666 -0.18 19.39 29.53
N PHE A 667 -1.04 19.93 28.69
CA PHE A 667 -1.03 21.37 28.35
C PHE A 667 -1.27 22.26 29.58
N GLU A 668 -1.95 21.74 30.59
CA GLU A 668 -2.17 22.38 31.90
C GLU A 668 -0.85 22.78 32.57
N ALA A 669 0.18 21.96 32.41
CA ALA A 669 1.49 22.13 33.05
C ALA A 669 2.45 23.02 32.22
N LEU A 670 2.01 23.56 31.08
CA LEU A 670 2.82 24.51 30.31
C LEU A 670 3.00 25.84 31.06
N VAL A 671 4.25 26.29 31.14
CA VAL A 671 4.64 27.49 31.88
C VAL A 671 4.79 28.65 30.90
N LYS A 672 3.98 29.70 31.09
CA LYS A 672 3.98 30.92 30.25
C LYS A 672 5.26 31.73 30.40
N SER A 673 5.75 31.85 31.64
CA SER A 673 6.93 32.68 31.95
C SER A 673 7.81 31.95 32.98
N PRO A 674 9.14 31.89 32.76
CA PRO A 674 10.09 31.24 33.67
C PRO A 674 10.52 32.17 34.84
N ALA A 675 9.65 33.06 35.32
CA ALA A 675 10.00 34.10 36.30
C ALA A 675 10.30 33.54 37.70
N SER A 676 9.99 32.28 38.00
CA SER A 676 10.22 31.62 39.28
C SER A 676 10.63 30.17 39.09
N ALA A 677 11.41 29.60 40.01
CA ALA A 677 11.68 28.18 40.15
C ALA A 677 10.80 27.53 41.24
N ASP A 678 9.91 28.27 41.90
CA ASP A 678 8.95 27.72 42.82
C ASP A 678 7.68 27.26 42.10
N TYR A 679 7.42 25.95 42.14
CA TYR A 679 6.28 25.31 41.45
C TYR A 679 4.94 25.94 41.77
N SER A 680 4.74 26.44 43.02
CA SER A 680 3.46 27.05 43.45
C SER A 680 3.20 28.39 42.79
N SER A 681 4.26 29.13 42.46
CA SER A 681 4.21 30.48 41.90
C SER A 681 4.30 30.56 40.39
N LEU A 682 4.59 29.38 39.71
CA LEU A 682 4.69 29.34 38.26
C LEU A 682 3.39 29.79 37.56
N ALA A 683 3.57 30.48 36.45
CA ALA A 683 2.48 30.93 35.60
C ALA A 683 2.04 29.78 34.64
N TYR A 684 1.43 28.74 35.19
CA TYR A 684 0.89 27.64 34.41
C TYR A 684 -0.26 28.09 33.51
N LEU A 685 -0.39 27.47 32.34
CA LEU A 685 -1.44 27.76 31.37
C LEU A 685 -2.84 27.57 32.00
N ILE A 686 -3.04 26.55 32.83
CA ILE A 686 -4.31 26.26 33.49
C ILE A 686 -4.74 27.36 34.46
N LYS A 687 -3.84 28.19 34.96
CA LYS A 687 -4.21 29.32 35.86
C LYS A 687 -4.97 30.43 35.14
N SER A 688 -4.90 30.46 33.80
CA SER A 688 -5.57 31.47 32.97
C SER A 688 -6.57 30.89 31.98
N ASN A 689 -6.47 29.63 31.65
CA ASN A 689 -7.30 29.01 30.64
C ASN A 689 -7.74 27.61 31.10
N GLU A 690 -9.03 27.33 31.04
CA GLU A 690 -9.56 25.99 31.17
C GLU A 690 -9.15 25.19 29.94
N ILE A 691 -8.70 23.94 30.13
CA ILE A 691 -8.19 23.08 29.04
C ILE A 691 -9.05 21.84 28.92
N ILE A 692 -9.54 21.57 27.72
CA ILE A 692 -10.31 20.39 27.36
C ILE A 692 -9.59 19.70 26.19
N TYR A 693 -9.48 18.39 26.23
CA TYR A 693 -8.93 17.59 25.13
C TYR A 693 -10.05 16.99 24.31
N ALA A 694 -9.90 17.06 22.99
CA ALA A 694 -10.69 16.27 22.05
C ALA A 694 -9.78 15.27 21.32
N PRO A 695 -10.30 14.08 21.00
CA PRO A 695 -9.54 13.03 20.36
C PRO A 695 -9.10 13.37 18.93
#